data_723629d9fd28d46173b2cbdf03d6ef68
#
_entry.id   723629d9fd28d46173b2cbdf03d6ef68
#
_cell.length_a   1.000
_cell.length_b   1.000
_cell.length_c   1.000
_cell.angle_alpha   90.00
_cell.angle_beta   90.00
_cell.angle_gamma   90.00
#
_symmetry.space_group_name_H-M   'P 1'
#
loop_
_entity.id
_entity.type
_entity.pdbx_description
1 polymer ?
#
loop_
_entity_poly.entity_id
_entity_poly.type
_entity_poly.pdbx_seq_one_letter_code
_entity_poly.pdbx_strand_id
1 'polypeptide(L)'
;MLEERFSAGGFSARLCRCNTAVVGTGAAGYNAADRLWQLGQRDILIVTENRLAGTSRNTGSDKQTYYKLTLSGPEGDSVREMAETLFSGQCVDGDIALCEAALSAQSFLKLVELGVPFPRNRYGEYIGYKTDHDPRRRATSVGPYTSRQMTECLEQAVQAKGIPMLDHLQVIRILSDGHTAYGLLCLDTAAREETDRFVLIQCKNIVYATGGPAGMYADSVYPAGHYGATGLALEAGVKGKNLTEWQYGLASVKPRWNVSGTYMQVLPRVYSAAEDGSDEREFLMDFFKTPAEMLSKLFLKGYQWPFDVRKVAGGSSIIDVLVYLERCKGRRVYLDYRRNPVGGAFSYDELEPEARDYLTRAGACFGTPVERLGHMNAPAVEFYRDKGVDLARDPLEISLCAQHNNGGLAIDCWWQTNVAGLFAVGEASASHGVYRPGGTALNAGQVGSTRAAQYIAAKRGGAPEEGFEPAAAQALEQMGALARRTLQPQGNVRALWAQAARRMSECGAAIRDGGAIAVYLAEVKAQLASFERNVTASEAAELRWVYRLRDMLISQYAYLAAMLDYMQQGGKSRGSALYTDPAGKKPYAQLPDAFTFVLDDGSRGGRVQEMLYRDGACVFEWRPVRPIPKDDDFFENVWREYRETGNVG
;
A
#
# COMPACT_ATOMS: atom_id res chain seq x y z
N MET A 1 20.68 -13.40 23.20
CA MET A 1 19.34 -12.79 22.95
C MET A 1 18.22 -13.84 22.82
N LEU A 2 18.45 -15.01 22.25
CA LEU A 2 17.47 -16.10 22.08
C LEU A 2 17.90 -17.37 22.87
N GLU A 3 18.35 -17.22 24.12
CA GLU A 3 18.88 -18.32 24.94
C GLU A 3 17.83 -18.99 25.80
N GLU A 4 16.73 -18.28 26.13
CA GLU A 4 15.61 -18.80 26.89
C GLU A 4 14.66 -19.59 26.01
N ARG A 5 13.98 -20.57 26.61
CA ARG A 5 12.97 -21.38 25.94
C ARG A 5 11.63 -21.33 26.70
N PHE A 6 10.56 -21.34 25.92
CA PHE A 6 9.19 -21.45 26.39
C PHE A 6 8.55 -22.71 25.78
N SER A 7 7.76 -23.42 26.54
CA SER A 7 7.12 -24.66 26.06
C SER A 7 5.65 -24.72 26.48
N ALA A 8 4.80 -25.11 25.53
CA ALA A 8 3.37 -25.32 25.76
C ALA A 8 2.83 -26.33 24.74
N GLY A 9 1.85 -27.16 25.13
CA GLY A 9 1.14 -28.10 24.25
C GLY A 9 2.02 -29.11 23.50
N GLY A 10 3.23 -29.40 24.01
CA GLY A 10 4.19 -30.27 23.35
C GLY A 10 5.01 -29.58 22.25
N PHE A 11 4.97 -28.24 22.18
CA PHE A 11 5.78 -27.39 21.29
C PHE A 11 6.77 -26.56 22.10
N SER A 12 7.90 -26.21 21.49
CA SER A 12 8.93 -25.35 22.08
C SER A 12 9.19 -24.15 21.19
N ALA A 13 9.47 -23.01 21.80
CA ALA A 13 9.87 -21.77 21.12
C ALA A 13 11.05 -21.15 21.84
N ARG A 14 11.96 -20.51 21.08
CA ARG A 14 12.98 -19.60 21.64
C ARG A 14 12.28 -18.33 22.10
N LEU A 15 12.73 -17.74 23.21
CA LEU A 15 12.11 -16.54 23.80
C LEU A 15 13.08 -15.36 23.75
N CYS A 16 12.60 -14.22 23.30
CA CYS A 16 13.27 -12.94 23.35
C CYS A 16 12.39 -11.91 24.08
N ARG A 17 13.02 -10.95 24.77
CA ARG A 17 12.31 -9.84 25.43
C ARG A 17 12.86 -8.51 24.99
N CYS A 18 11.96 -7.53 24.81
CA CYS A 18 12.30 -6.14 24.56
C CYS A 18 11.19 -5.21 25.02
N ASN A 19 11.46 -3.92 25.15
CA ASN A 19 10.36 -2.95 25.36
C ASN A 19 9.54 -2.77 24.09
N THR A 20 10.19 -2.59 22.93
CA THR A 20 9.51 -2.29 21.67
C THR A 20 9.99 -3.19 20.54
N ALA A 21 9.06 -3.96 19.97
CA ALA A 21 9.28 -4.73 18.75
C ALA A 21 8.79 -3.93 17.53
N VAL A 22 9.65 -3.71 16.54
CA VAL A 22 9.31 -3.08 15.24
C VAL A 22 9.20 -4.17 14.19
N VAL A 23 8.00 -4.38 13.66
CA VAL A 23 7.72 -5.43 12.67
C VAL A 23 7.77 -4.85 11.26
N GLY A 24 8.80 -5.24 10.51
CA GLY A 24 9.02 -4.82 9.13
C GLY A 24 10.16 -3.83 8.94
N THR A 25 10.83 -3.95 7.79
CA THR A 25 12.04 -3.21 7.38
C THR A 25 11.79 -2.31 6.16
N GLY A 26 10.55 -1.85 6.00
CA GLY A 26 10.22 -0.77 5.08
C GLY A 26 10.63 0.61 5.64
N ALA A 27 10.43 1.66 4.84
CA ALA A 27 10.79 3.03 5.25
C ALA A 27 10.14 3.47 6.58
N ALA A 28 8.90 3.04 6.87
CA ALA A 28 8.22 3.37 8.13
C ALA A 28 8.81 2.61 9.33
N GLY A 29 9.15 1.32 9.17
CA GLY A 29 9.74 0.52 10.25
C GLY A 29 11.13 1.01 10.65
N TYR A 30 12.01 1.25 9.68
CA TYR A 30 13.33 1.81 9.97
C TYR A 30 13.24 3.22 10.57
N ASN A 31 12.32 4.08 10.09
CA ASN A 31 12.12 5.39 10.69
C ASN A 31 11.62 5.31 12.14
N ALA A 32 10.72 4.37 12.45
CA ALA A 32 10.24 4.15 13.82
C ALA A 32 11.40 3.77 14.76
N ALA A 33 12.21 2.78 14.37
CA ALA A 33 13.36 2.34 15.16
C ALA A 33 14.38 3.47 15.38
N ASP A 34 14.69 4.22 14.31
CA ASP A 34 15.60 5.37 14.37
C ASP A 34 15.08 6.48 15.29
N ARG A 35 13.78 6.84 15.21
CA ARG A 35 13.15 7.86 16.05
C ARG A 35 13.03 7.44 17.50
N LEU A 36 12.66 6.19 17.78
CA LEU A 36 12.66 5.64 19.14
C LEU A 36 14.04 5.82 19.78
N TRP A 37 15.09 5.43 19.05
CA TRP A 37 16.46 5.55 19.54
C TRP A 37 16.85 7.01 19.81
N GLN A 38 16.50 7.95 18.91
CA GLN A 38 16.76 9.39 19.09
C GLN A 38 16.04 9.96 20.31
N LEU A 39 14.83 9.46 20.62
CA LEU A 39 13.99 9.90 21.76
C LEU A 39 14.36 9.20 23.08
N GLY A 40 15.41 8.39 23.11
CA GLY A 40 15.94 7.78 24.35
C GLY A 40 15.44 6.37 24.63
N GLN A 41 14.49 5.83 23.85
CA GLN A 41 14.17 4.40 23.95
C GLN A 41 15.28 3.58 23.29
N ARG A 42 15.95 2.72 24.08
CA ARG A 42 17.09 1.93 23.61
C ARG A 42 16.79 0.44 23.49
N ASP A 43 15.79 -0.04 24.20
CA ASP A 43 15.38 -1.44 24.18
C ASP A 43 14.41 -1.70 23.02
N ILE A 44 14.99 -1.76 21.83
CA ILE A 44 14.30 -1.90 20.55
C ILE A 44 14.78 -3.16 19.84
N LEU A 45 13.86 -3.91 19.26
CA LEU A 45 14.15 -5.07 18.41
C LEU A 45 13.40 -4.93 17.09
N ILE A 46 14.10 -4.99 15.96
CA ILE A 46 13.49 -5.08 14.63
C ILE A 46 13.30 -6.55 14.27
N VAL A 47 12.09 -6.88 13.78
CA VAL A 47 11.70 -8.23 13.37
C VAL A 47 11.25 -8.19 11.93
N THR A 48 11.82 -9.03 11.07
CA THR A 48 11.47 -9.07 9.65
C THR A 48 11.64 -10.47 9.08
N GLU A 49 10.81 -10.83 8.12
CA GLU A 49 10.95 -12.09 7.38
C GLU A 49 12.09 -12.02 6.35
N ASN A 50 12.27 -10.85 5.74
CA ASN A 50 13.35 -10.59 4.80
C ASN A 50 13.58 -9.07 4.69
N ARG A 51 14.74 -8.64 5.18
CA ARG A 51 15.11 -7.22 5.23
C ARG A 51 15.16 -6.52 3.85
N LEU A 52 15.29 -7.28 2.75
CA LEU A 52 15.41 -6.73 1.39
C LEU A 52 14.11 -6.80 0.59
N ALA A 53 13.06 -7.46 1.08
CA ALA A 53 11.86 -7.76 0.31
C ALA A 53 10.74 -6.71 0.41
N GLY A 54 10.86 -5.71 1.28
CA GLY A 54 9.81 -4.71 1.53
C GLY A 54 9.42 -3.89 0.30
N THR A 55 8.16 -3.45 0.26
CA THR A 55 7.57 -2.65 -0.82
C THR A 55 8.32 -1.34 -1.04
N SER A 56 8.70 -0.62 0.02
CA SER A 56 9.46 0.63 -0.07
C SER A 56 10.79 0.50 -0.84
N ARG A 57 11.40 -0.69 -0.81
CA ARG A 57 12.65 -0.97 -1.51
C ARG A 57 12.43 -1.42 -2.96
N ASN A 58 11.29 -2.05 -3.25
CA ASN A 58 11.10 -2.83 -4.48
C ASN A 58 9.91 -2.38 -5.35
N THR A 59 9.21 -1.31 -5.00
CA THR A 59 8.07 -0.78 -5.76
C THR A 59 8.24 0.72 -5.97
N GLY A 60 7.79 1.22 -7.12
CA GLY A 60 7.84 2.63 -7.46
C GLY A 60 7.16 2.94 -8.79
N SER A 61 7.55 4.05 -9.38
CA SER A 61 7.08 4.57 -10.67
C SER A 61 8.20 5.30 -11.39
N ASP A 62 7.90 6.02 -12.48
CA ASP A 62 8.89 6.82 -13.22
C ASP A 62 9.55 7.93 -12.37
N LYS A 63 8.75 8.58 -11.53
CA LYS A 63 9.15 9.62 -10.57
C LYS A 63 8.43 9.34 -9.26
N GLN A 64 8.91 8.36 -8.52
CA GLN A 64 8.28 8.04 -7.25
C GLN A 64 8.33 9.24 -6.30
N THR A 65 7.18 9.71 -5.88
CA THR A 65 6.97 11.01 -5.26
C THR A 65 7.03 10.95 -3.74
N TYR A 66 7.67 11.95 -3.14
CA TYR A 66 7.52 12.34 -1.74
C TYR A 66 6.68 13.62 -1.64
N TYR A 67 5.75 13.70 -0.69
CA TYR A 67 4.82 14.83 -0.52
C TYR A 67 5.09 15.57 0.80
N LYS A 68 5.25 16.89 0.74
CA LYS A 68 5.57 17.73 1.89
C LYS A 68 5.07 19.16 1.65
N LEU A 69 5.02 19.98 2.69
CA LEU A 69 4.80 21.43 2.53
C LEU A 69 5.72 22.00 1.46
N THR A 70 5.22 22.97 0.71
CA THR A 70 6.00 23.69 -0.31
C THR A 70 7.17 24.43 0.36
N LEU A 71 8.40 24.14 -0.08
CA LEU A 71 9.65 24.76 0.44
C LEU A 71 10.37 25.55 -0.65
N SER A 72 9.63 26.05 -1.66
CA SER A 72 10.21 26.77 -2.81
C SER A 72 9.15 27.56 -3.55
N GLY A 73 9.62 28.59 -4.27
CA GLY A 73 8.79 29.41 -5.14
C GLY A 73 7.95 30.47 -4.40
N PRO A 74 7.21 31.30 -5.15
CA PRO A 74 6.48 32.43 -4.60
C PRO A 74 5.11 32.08 -4.00
N GLU A 75 4.63 30.85 -4.20
CA GLU A 75 3.30 30.42 -3.70
C GLU A 75 3.39 30.10 -2.22
N GLY A 76 2.58 30.78 -1.39
CA GLY A 76 2.47 30.46 0.03
C GLY A 76 1.84 29.10 0.25
N ASP A 77 2.22 28.44 1.36
CA ASP A 77 1.63 27.18 1.83
C ASP A 77 1.62 27.19 3.36
N SER A 78 0.69 26.45 3.97
CA SER A 78 0.61 26.32 5.41
C SER A 78 0.23 24.90 5.83
N VAL A 79 0.53 24.59 7.10
CA VAL A 79 0.12 23.31 7.71
C VAL A 79 -1.39 23.12 7.61
N ARG A 80 -2.17 24.18 7.89
CA ARG A 80 -3.63 24.13 7.85
C ARG A 80 -4.14 23.85 6.42
N GLU A 81 -3.62 24.55 5.42
CA GLU A 81 -4.01 24.37 4.03
C GLU A 81 -3.65 22.97 3.51
N MET A 82 -2.50 22.43 3.91
CA MET A 82 -2.13 21.05 3.57
C MET A 82 -3.04 20.04 4.27
N ALA A 83 -3.39 20.27 5.54
CA ALA A 83 -4.33 19.42 6.28
C ALA A 83 -5.72 19.42 5.63
N GLU A 84 -6.21 20.58 5.22
CA GLU A 84 -7.47 20.73 4.48
C GLU A 84 -7.45 20.01 3.13
N THR A 85 -6.32 20.06 2.42
CA THR A 85 -6.13 19.29 1.17
C THR A 85 -6.25 17.79 1.41
N LEU A 86 -5.58 17.26 2.45
CA LEU A 86 -5.66 15.84 2.81
C LEU A 86 -7.07 15.45 3.27
N PHE A 87 -7.69 16.27 4.10
CA PHE A 87 -9.04 16.06 4.63
C PHE A 87 -10.10 16.08 3.53
N SER A 88 -9.94 16.93 2.51
CA SER A 88 -10.83 17.00 1.35
C SER A 88 -10.85 15.71 0.53
N GLY A 89 -9.90 14.80 0.77
CA GLY A 89 -9.85 13.47 0.16
C GLY A 89 -11.00 12.54 0.54
N GLN A 90 -11.92 12.98 1.41
CA GLN A 90 -13.09 12.25 1.93
C GLN A 90 -12.71 11.04 2.79
N CYS A 91 -13.52 10.72 3.79
CA CYS A 91 -13.29 9.60 4.72
C CYS A 91 -11.93 9.65 5.44
N VAL A 92 -11.36 10.83 5.60
CA VAL A 92 -10.10 11.09 6.32
C VAL A 92 -10.42 11.68 7.69
N ASP A 93 -9.76 11.20 8.74
CA ASP A 93 -9.82 11.84 10.05
C ASP A 93 -8.94 13.10 10.06
N GLY A 94 -9.51 14.24 10.47
CA GLY A 94 -8.86 15.55 10.35
C GLY A 94 -7.65 15.74 11.28
N ASP A 95 -7.64 15.09 12.44
CA ASP A 95 -6.50 15.05 13.35
C ASP A 95 -5.29 14.34 12.73
N ILE A 96 -5.52 13.25 11.99
CA ILE A 96 -4.49 12.54 11.22
C ILE A 96 -3.96 13.45 10.11
N ALA A 97 -4.85 14.07 9.33
CA ALA A 97 -4.47 15.00 8.26
C ALA A 97 -3.62 16.17 8.80
N LEU A 98 -3.97 16.70 9.98
CA LEU A 98 -3.21 17.77 10.64
C LEU A 98 -1.82 17.30 11.07
N CYS A 99 -1.70 16.12 11.67
CA CYS A 99 -0.40 15.54 12.03
C CYS A 99 0.50 15.32 10.79
N GLU A 100 -0.06 14.75 9.71
CA GLU A 100 0.69 14.54 8.47
C GLU A 100 1.19 15.85 7.84
N ALA A 101 0.39 16.89 7.88
CA ALA A 101 0.78 18.21 7.40
C ALA A 101 1.85 18.86 8.28
N ALA A 102 1.62 18.87 9.60
CA ALA A 102 2.49 19.55 10.58
C ALA A 102 3.91 18.98 10.61
N LEU A 103 4.06 17.66 10.50
CA LEU A 103 5.36 17.00 10.55
C LEU A 103 5.99 16.74 9.18
N SER A 104 5.34 17.14 8.08
CA SER A 104 5.80 16.83 6.72
C SER A 104 7.17 17.42 6.39
N ALA A 105 7.39 18.70 6.71
CA ALA A 105 8.66 19.38 6.46
C ALA A 105 9.80 18.79 7.31
N GLN A 106 9.54 18.54 8.60
CA GLN A 106 10.52 17.93 9.51
C GLN A 106 10.92 16.51 9.04
N SER A 107 9.94 15.71 8.63
CA SER A 107 10.18 14.35 8.11
C SER A 107 10.99 14.38 6.83
N PHE A 108 10.70 15.32 5.92
CA PHE A 108 11.46 15.51 4.68
C PHE A 108 12.91 15.92 4.96
N LEU A 109 13.13 16.95 5.80
CA LEU A 109 14.46 17.44 6.12
C LEU A 109 15.33 16.38 6.81
N LYS A 110 14.73 15.55 7.67
CA LYS A 110 15.42 14.38 8.23
C LYS A 110 15.96 13.46 7.14
N LEU A 111 15.18 13.16 6.10
CA LEU A 111 15.63 12.30 5.01
C LEU A 111 16.77 12.94 4.20
N VAL A 112 16.72 14.27 4.01
CA VAL A 112 17.81 15.04 3.40
C VAL A 112 19.10 14.92 4.25
N GLU A 113 18.99 15.10 5.56
CA GLU A 113 20.13 14.98 6.50
C GLU A 113 20.71 13.56 6.50
N LEU A 114 19.89 12.54 6.32
CA LEU A 114 20.33 11.15 6.18
C LEU A 114 20.97 10.85 4.81
N GLY A 115 20.97 11.81 3.88
CA GLY A 115 21.68 11.69 2.59
C GLY A 115 20.77 11.34 1.41
N VAL A 116 19.44 11.36 1.54
CA VAL A 116 18.56 11.20 0.36
C VAL A 116 18.72 12.41 -0.58
N PRO A 117 19.15 12.22 -1.84
CA PRO A 117 19.62 13.32 -2.71
C PRO A 117 18.44 14.01 -3.42
N PHE A 118 17.50 14.57 -2.68
CA PHE A 118 16.41 15.34 -3.29
C PHE A 118 16.95 16.56 -4.04
N PRO A 119 16.44 16.83 -5.26
CA PRO A 119 16.91 17.90 -6.09
C PRO A 119 16.62 19.29 -5.49
N ARG A 120 17.59 20.18 -5.58
CA ARG A 120 17.50 21.59 -5.19
C ARG A 120 18.05 22.49 -6.29
N ASN A 121 17.54 23.69 -6.37
CA ASN A 121 18.11 24.69 -7.27
C ASN A 121 19.45 25.22 -6.72
N ARG A 122 20.10 26.10 -7.49
CA ARG A 122 21.39 26.68 -7.10
C ARG A 122 21.37 27.52 -5.81
N TYR A 123 20.19 27.90 -5.34
CA TYR A 123 20.00 28.66 -4.09
C TYR A 123 19.63 27.77 -2.89
N GLY A 124 19.50 26.46 -3.09
CA GLY A 124 19.16 25.48 -2.04
C GLY A 124 17.68 25.20 -1.86
N GLU A 125 16.78 25.80 -2.67
CA GLU A 125 15.35 25.51 -2.59
C GLU A 125 15.02 24.12 -3.15
N TYR A 126 14.21 23.34 -2.44
CA TYR A 126 13.70 22.04 -2.88
C TYR A 126 12.47 22.23 -3.77
N ILE A 127 12.72 22.24 -5.08
CA ILE A 127 11.69 22.51 -6.08
C ILE A 127 10.65 21.39 -6.09
N GLY A 128 9.37 21.78 -5.99
CA GLY A 128 8.25 20.88 -6.05
C GLY A 128 7.54 20.91 -7.40
N TYR A 129 6.74 19.86 -7.64
CA TYR A 129 5.83 19.78 -8.78
C TYR A 129 4.42 19.39 -8.30
N LYS A 130 3.43 19.65 -9.16
CA LYS A 130 2.02 19.36 -8.87
C LYS A 130 1.70 17.92 -9.21
N THR A 131 0.92 17.25 -8.33
CA THR A 131 0.34 15.94 -8.59
C THR A 131 -1.18 16.02 -8.64
N ASP A 132 -1.82 14.94 -9.08
CA ASP A 132 -3.28 14.86 -9.05
C ASP A 132 -3.81 15.03 -7.60
N HIS A 133 -4.94 15.69 -7.45
CA HIS A 133 -5.57 16.05 -6.15
C HIS A 133 -4.75 17.02 -5.26
N ASP A 134 -3.71 17.67 -5.78
CA ASP A 134 -2.95 18.68 -5.05
C ASP A 134 -3.09 20.08 -5.67
N PRO A 135 -3.58 21.08 -4.93
CA PRO A 135 -3.67 22.47 -5.45
C PRO A 135 -2.30 23.17 -5.53
N ARG A 136 -1.28 22.65 -4.83
CA ARG A 136 0.06 23.24 -4.70
C ARG A 136 1.14 22.40 -5.38
N ARG A 137 2.41 22.80 -5.26
CA ARG A 137 3.59 22.06 -5.74
C ARG A 137 4.31 21.37 -4.59
N ARG A 138 3.60 20.47 -3.88
CA ARG A 138 4.10 19.80 -2.68
C ARG A 138 4.92 18.55 -2.95
N ALA A 139 4.89 18.05 -4.18
CA ALA A 139 5.58 16.83 -4.58
C ALA A 139 7.06 17.08 -4.92
N THR A 140 7.93 16.15 -4.56
CA THR A 140 9.34 16.09 -4.99
C THR A 140 9.76 14.65 -5.20
N SER A 141 10.91 14.41 -5.87
CA SER A 141 11.32 13.05 -6.24
C SER A 141 12.83 13.01 -6.50
N VAL A 142 13.43 11.84 -6.33
CA VAL A 142 14.78 11.46 -6.78
C VAL A 142 14.73 10.50 -7.97
N GLY A 143 13.59 10.47 -8.69
CA GLY A 143 13.34 9.54 -9.78
C GLY A 143 12.74 8.20 -9.32
N PRO A 144 12.95 7.11 -10.08
CA PRO A 144 12.30 5.81 -9.81
C PRO A 144 12.61 5.23 -8.45
N TYR A 145 13.75 5.55 -7.88
CA TYR A 145 14.30 4.94 -6.67
C TYR A 145 14.09 5.77 -5.38
N THR A 146 13.19 6.75 -5.36
CA THR A 146 13.00 7.63 -4.19
C THR A 146 12.79 6.83 -2.89
N SER A 147 11.81 5.93 -2.82
CA SER A 147 11.56 5.17 -1.60
C SER A 147 12.64 4.12 -1.29
N ARG A 148 13.31 3.61 -2.31
CA ARG A 148 14.45 2.72 -2.13
C ARG A 148 15.60 3.47 -1.44
N GLN A 149 15.99 4.64 -1.94
CA GLN A 149 17.06 5.45 -1.36
C GLN A 149 16.70 5.92 0.05
N MET A 150 15.43 6.32 0.29
CA MET A 150 14.94 6.60 1.65
C MET A 150 15.13 5.41 2.57
N THR A 151 14.76 4.20 2.13
CA THR A 151 14.86 2.99 2.93
C THR A 151 16.31 2.62 3.21
N GLU A 152 17.21 2.76 2.24
CA GLU A 152 18.65 2.48 2.38
C GLU A 152 19.33 3.47 3.33
N CYS A 153 19.03 4.77 3.23
CA CYS A 153 19.55 5.77 4.18
C CYS A 153 19.04 5.53 5.62
N LEU A 154 17.76 5.18 5.79
CA LEU A 154 17.20 4.85 7.09
C LEU A 154 17.78 3.54 7.66
N GLU A 155 18.00 2.53 6.83
CA GLU A 155 18.69 1.29 7.23
C GLU A 155 20.10 1.57 7.75
N GLN A 156 20.89 2.39 7.03
CA GLN A 156 22.22 2.79 7.45
C GLN A 156 22.20 3.53 8.79
N ALA A 157 21.21 4.42 9.00
CA ALA A 157 21.06 5.13 10.27
C ALA A 157 20.73 4.19 11.45
N VAL A 158 19.93 3.15 11.22
CA VAL A 158 19.61 2.11 12.21
C VAL A 158 20.84 1.24 12.50
N GLN A 159 21.57 0.81 11.47
CA GLN A 159 22.78 0.01 11.61
C GLN A 159 23.89 0.77 12.36
N ALA A 160 24.09 2.05 12.05
CA ALA A 160 25.06 2.90 12.73
C ALA A 160 24.79 3.06 14.23
N LYS A 161 23.53 2.87 14.67
CA LYS A 161 23.11 2.88 16.07
C LYS A 161 23.19 1.53 16.76
N GLY A 162 23.52 0.46 16.03
CA GLY A 162 23.58 -0.90 16.56
C GLY A 162 22.24 -1.44 17.03
N ILE A 163 21.12 -0.96 16.47
CA ILE A 163 19.77 -1.47 16.82
C ILE A 163 19.67 -2.92 16.33
N PRO A 164 19.38 -3.89 17.23
CA PRO A 164 19.32 -5.30 16.88
C PRO A 164 18.18 -5.61 15.91
N MET A 165 18.44 -6.54 14.98
CA MET A 165 17.49 -7.00 13.98
C MET A 165 17.52 -8.52 13.89
N LEU A 166 16.35 -9.14 13.95
CA LEU A 166 16.13 -10.55 13.65
C LEU A 166 15.51 -10.68 12.26
N ASP A 167 16.32 -11.13 11.32
CA ASP A 167 15.89 -11.47 9.95
C ASP A 167 15.39 -12.92 9.89
N HIS A 168 14.68 -13.29 8.83
CA HIS A 168 14.06 -14.60 8.63
C HIS A 168 12.95 -14.96 9.61
N LEU A 169 12.41 -13.98 10.36
CA LEU A 169 11.28 -14.18 11.26
C LEU A 169 9.97 -13.68 10.65
N GLN A 170 9.11 -14.59 10.27
CA GLN A 170 7.76 -14.31 9.86
C GLN A 170 6.85 -14.23 11.10
N VAL A 171 6.25 -13.08 11.38
CA VAL A 171 5.20 -12.99 12.40
C VAL A 171 4.00 -13.80 11.94
N ILE A 172 3.55 -14.74 12.77
CA ILE A 172 2.43 -15.64 12.49
C ILE A 172 1.25 -15.48 13.48
N ARG A 173 1.48 -14.77 14.59
CA ARG A 173 0.45 -14.39 15.55
C ARG A 173 0.89 -13.15 16.34
N ILE A 174 -0.05 -12.23 16.59
CA ILE A 174 0.07 -11.18 17.60
C ILE A 174 -0.55 -11.73 18.88
N LEU A 175 0.17 -11.69 19.97
CA LEU A 175 -0.30 -12.12 21.29
C LEU A 175 -1.12 -10.99 21.91
N SER A 176 -2.42 -11.18 22.03
CA SER A 176 -3.36 -10.14 22.51
C SER A 176 -4.59 -10.79 23.11
N ASP A 177 -5.23 -10.10 24.05
CA ASP A 177 -6.57 -10.41 24.57
C ASP A 177 -7.69 -9.63 23.87
N GLY A 178 -7.35 -8.90 22.79
CA GLY A 178 -8.26 -8.00 22.05
C GLY A 178 -8.28 -6.57 22.60
N HIS A 179 -7.63 -6.30 23.73
CA HIS A 179 -7.52 -4.98 24.35
C HIS A 179 -6.06 -4.54 24.53
N THR A 180 -5.17 -5.47 24.83
CA THR A 180 -3.74 -5.25 25.07
C THR A 180 -2.90 -6.23 24.29
N ALA A 181 -1.81 -5.74 23.67
CA ALA A 181 -0.81 -6.57 23.01
C ALA A 181 0.31 -6.92 23.99
N TYR A 182 0.72 -8.18 24.01
CA TYR A 182 1.73 -8.72 24.91
C TYR A 182 3.02 -9.14 24.20
N GLY A 183 2.96 -9.33 22.88
CA GLY A 183 4.11 -9.80 22.11
C GLY A 183 3.73 -10.45 20.77
N LEU A 184 4.65 -11.22 20.26
CA LEU A 184 4.57 -11.85 18.94
C LEU A 184 4.97 -13.33 19.02
N LEU A 185 4.32 -14.17 18.20
CA LEU A 185 4.82 -15.49 17.83
C LEU A 185 5.27 -15.44 16.36
N CYS A 186 6.49 -15.88 16.12
CA CYS A 186 7.12 -15.88 14.81
C CYS A 186 7.50 -17.30 14.37
N LEU A 187 7.48 -17.53 13.06
CA LEU A 187 8.11 -18.66 12.40
C LEU A 187 9.51 -18.25 11.96
N ASP A 188 10.54 -18.98 12.38
CA ASP A 188 11.89 -18.84 11.83
C ASP A 188 11.96 -19.62 10.51
N THR A 189 12.00 -18.89 9.40
CA THR A 189 12.01 -19.48 8.05
C THR A 189 13.37 -20.06 7.66
N ALA A 190 14.43 -19.82 8.48
CA ALA A 190 15.77 -20.36 8.32
C ALA A 190 16.06 -21.54 9.26
N ALA A 191 15.17 -21.84 10.22
CA ALA A 191 15.35 -22.93 11.18
C ALA A 191 15.43 -24.30 10.49
N ARG A 192 16.45 -25.06 10.85
CA ARG A 192 16.66 -26.44 10.36
C ARG A 192 15.97 -27.48 11.27
N GLU A 193 16.01 -27.23 12.57
CA GLU A 193 15.45 -28.11 13.58
C GLU A 193 14.01 -27.70 13.93
N GLU A 194 13.16 -28.69 14.21
CA GLU A 194 11.76 -28.43 14.60
C GLU A 194 11.68 -27.63 15.90
N THR A 195 12.55 -27.89 16.85
CA THR A 195 12.62 -27.23 18.14
C THR A 195 12.98 -25.75 18.06
N ASP A 196 13.59 -25.30 16.97
CA ASP A 196 14.01 -23.89 16.74
C ASP A 196 13.07 -23.13 15.80
N ARG A 197 12.03 -23.81 15.32
CA ARG A 197 11.08 -23.28 14.33
C ARG A 197 10.30 -22.07 14.83
N PHE A 198 9.96 -22.03 16.12
CA PHE A 198 9.15 -20.96 16.68
C PHE A 198 9.99 -20.03 17.55
N VAL A 199 9.67 -18.72 17.45
CA VAL A 199 10.28 -17.67 18.28
C VAL A 199 9.17 -16.82 18.87
N LEU A 200 9.18 -16.69 20.20
CA LEU A 200 8.33 -15.79 20.96
C LEU A 200 9.07 -14.50 21.28
N ILE A 201 8.38 -13.38 21.12
CA ILE A 201 8.90 -12.06 21.47
C ILE A 201 7.93 -11.43 22.46
N GLN A 202 8.36 -11.34 23.74
CA GLN A 202 7.64 -10.59 24.75
C GLN A 202 8.00 -9.12 24.64
N CYS A 203 7.01 -8.25 24.45
CA CYS A 203 7.25 -6.82 24.36
C CYS A 203 6.06 -6.01 24.88
N LYS A 204 6.33 -4.77 25.33
CA LYS A 204 5.31 -3.83 25.76
C LYS A 204 4.65 -3.08 24.61
N ASN A 205 5.42 -2.88 23.54
CA ASN A 205 4.99 -2.13 22.38
C ASN A 205 5.33 -2.88 21.08
N ILE A 206 4.40 -2.86 20.15
CA ILE A 206 4.57 -3.38 18.79
C ILE A 206 4.35 -2.23 17.82
N VAL A 207 5.38 -1.87 17.05
CA VAL A 207 5.23 -0.97 15.90
C VAL A 207 5.05 -1.83 14.65
N TYR A 208 3.82 -1.89 14.15
CA TYR A 208 3.41 -2.76 13.06
C TYR A 208 3.56 -2.02 11.72
N ALA A 209 4.70 -2.24 11.05
CA ALA A 209 5.11 -1.58 9.81
C ALA A 209 5.15 -2.56 8.61
N THR A 210 4.16 -3.44 8.52
CA THR A 210 4.11 -4.57 7.58
C THR A 210 3.68 -4.20 6.16
N GLY A 211 3.23 -2.95 5.94
CA GLY A 211 2.67 -2.50 4.66
C GLY A 211 1.23 -2.97 4.43
N GLY A 212 0.70 -2.70 3.24
CA GLY A 212 -0.67 -3.07 2.87
C GLY A 212 -0.80 -4.52 2.41
N PRO A 213 -2.01 -5.13 2.46
CA PRO A 213 -2.24 -6.54 2.15
C PRO A 213 -2.38 -6.83 0.65
N ALA A 214 -1.62 -6.19 -0.22
CA ALA A 214 -1.76 -6.33 -1.67
C ALA A 214 -1.40 -7.72 -2.22
N GLY A 215 -0.76 -8.58 -1.42
CA GLY A 215 -0.55 -9.99 -1.75
C GLY A 215 -1.85 -10.78 -1.90
N MET A 216 -2.98 -10.25 -1.43
CA MET A 216 -4.30 -10.86 -1.66
C MET A 216 -4.80 -10.72 -3.11
N TYR A 217 -4.14 -9.92 -3.95
CA TYR A 217 -4.42 -9.77 -5.38
C TYR A 217 -3.33 -10.42 -6.23
N ALA A 218 -3.71 -11.12 -7.30
CA ALA A 218 -2.77 -11.62 -8.29
C ALA A 218 -2.14 -10.47 -9.08
N ASP A 219 -2.98 -9.50 -9.51
CA ASP A 219 -2.55 -8.30 -10.19
C ASP A 219 -2.23 -7.19 -9.17
N SER A 220 -0.93 -6.98 -8.92
CA SER A 220 -0.43 -6.10 -7.89
C SER A 220 0.97 -5.60 -8.22
N VAL A 221 1.29 -4.35 -7.86
CA VAL A 221 2.63 -3.77 -8.01
C VAL A 221 3.59 -4.16 -6.89
N TYR A 222 3.11 -4.78 -5.82
CA TYR A 222 3.93 -5.15 -4.69
C TYR A 222 4.84 -6.33 -5.04
N PRO A 223 5.98 -6.48 -4.35
CA PRO A 223 6.88 -7.61 -4.55
C PRO A 223 6.15 -8.93 -4.42
N ALA A 224 6.54 -9.92 -5.23
CA ALA A 224 5.95 -11.24 -5.17
C ALA A 224 6.11 -11.85 -3.76
N GLY A 225 5.02 -12.35 -3.20
CA GLY A 225 4.99 -12.92 -1.85
C GLY A 225 4.80 -11.90 -0.72
N HIS A 226 4.76 -10.60 -0.98
CA HIS A 226 4.33 -9.60 0.00
C HIS A 226 2.84 -9.80 0.34
N TYR A 227 2.48 -9.84 1.62
CA TYR A 227 1.10 -10.11 2.04
C TYR A 227 0.55 -9.11 3.07
N GLY A 228 1.41 -8.25 3.66
CA GLY A 228 1.02 -7.16 4.57
C GLY A 228 0.63 -7.60 5.99
N ALA A 229 0.32 -8.87 6.19
CA ALA A 229 -0.05 -9.47 7.49
C ALA A 229 -1.21 -8.73 8.22
N THR A 230 -2.14 -8.15 7.46
CA THR A 230 -3.27 -7.39 7.99
C THR A 230 -4.25 -8.30 8.76
N GLY A 231 -4.48 -9.53 8.26
CA GLY A 231 -5.35 -10.51 8.91
C GLY A 231 -4.92 -10.86 10.33
N LEU A 232 -3.62 -10.91 10.62
CA LEU A 232 -3.10 -11.15 11.97
C LEU A 232 -3.49 -10.04 12.94
N ALA A 233 -3.43 -8.79 12.50
CA ALA A 233 -3.83 -7.65 13.33
C ALA A 233 -5.34 -7.61 13.56
N LEU A 234 -6.14 -7.91 12.53
CA LEU A 234 -7.61 -8.03 12.66
C LEU A 234 -7.99 -9.14 13.62
N GLU A 235 -7.32 -10.30 13.55
CA GLU A 235 -7.54 -11.43 14.46
C GLU A 235 -7.10 -11.14 15.90
N ALA A 236 -6.14 -10.23 16.09
CA ALA A 236 -5.73 -9.75 17.40
C ALA A 236 -6.69 -8.72 18.01
N GLY A 237 -7.81 -8.40 17.34
CA GLY A 237 -8.83 -7.47 17.81
C GLY A 237 -8.64 -6.03 17.34
N VAL A 238 -7.71 -5.77 16.43
CA VAL A 238 -7.54 -4.42 15.85
C VAL A 238 -8.68 -4.13 14.89
N LYS A 239 -9.26 -2.94 14.98
CA LYS A 239 -10.27 -2.47 14.03
C LYS A 239 -9.64 -2.18 12.67
N GLY A 240 -10.30 -2.61 11.60
CA GLY A 240 -10.08 -2.12 10.25
C GLY A 240 -10.84 -0.82 10.01
N LYS A 241 -10.32 0.09 9.17
CA LYS A 241 -10.99 1.33 8.77
C LYS A 241 -10.86 1.54 7.26
N ASN A 242 -11.94 1.94 6.60
CA ASN A 242 -11.96 2.24 5.17
C ASN A 242 -11.42 1.10 4.30
N LEU A 243 -11.71 -0.17 4.62
CA LEU A 243 -11.18 -1.33 3.91
C LEU A 243 -11.63 -1.38 2.43
N THR A 244 -12.68 -0.63 2.06
CA THR A 244 -13.14 -0.48 0.67
C THR A 244 -12.23 0.40 -0.18
N GLU A 245 -11.37 1.24 0.44
CA GLU A 245 -10.61 2.28 -0.24
C GLU A 245 -9.22 1.78 -0.65
N TRP A 246 -9.09 1.44 -1.91
CA TRP A 246 -7.87 1.05 -2.58
C TRP A 246 -7.56 1.98 -3.74
N GLN A 247 -6.32 2.00 -4.17
CA GLN A 247 -5.92 2.55 -5.46
C GLN A 247 -5.50 1.43 -6.40
N TYR A 248 -6.00 1.49 -7.62
CA TYR A 248 -5.63 0.61 -8.73
C TYR A 248 -5.12 1.45 -9.89
N GLY A 249 -4.24 0.87 -10.71
CA GLY A 249 -3.75 1.56 -11.89
C GLY A 249 -2.90 0.62 -12.74
N LEU A 250 -2.55 1.07 -13.94
CA LEU A 250 -1.77 0.27 -14.86
C LEU A 250 -0.35 0.06 -14.35
N ALA A 251 0.10 -1.18 -14.35
CA ALA A 251 1.44 -1.54 -13.94
C ALA A 251 1.98 -2.67 -14.82
N SER A 252 3.31 -2.75 -14.94
CA SER A 252 3.96 -3.88 -15.57
C SER A 252 3.86 -5.14 -14.70
N VAL A 253 3.72 -6.29 -15.37
CA VAL A 253 3.57 -7.61 -14.74
C VAL A 253 4.93 -8.14 -14.30
N LYS A 254 5.96 -7.97 -15.14
CA LYS A 254 7.35 -8.35 -14.87
C LYS A 254 8.31 -7.33 -15.50
N PRO A 255 9.13 -6.63 -14.68
CA PRO A 255 9.02 -6.50 -13.22
C PRO A 255 7.71 -5.82 -12.82
N ARG A 256 7.24 -6.00 -11.59
CA ARG A 256 6.06 -5.31 -11.06
C ARG A 256 6.41 -3.85 -10.78
N TRP A 257 5.83 -2.94 -11.57
CA TRP A 257 6.15 -1.51 -11.49
C TRP A 257 5.06 -0.64 -12.07
N ASN A 258 4.76 0.50 -11.44
CA ASN A 258 3.76 1.45 -11.97
C ASN A 258 4.21 2.06 -13.29
N VAL A 259 3.36 2.04 -14.30
CA VAL A 259 3.63 2.67 -15.61
C VAL A 259 2.98 4.05 -15.73
N SER A 260 3.00 4.84 -14.65
CA SER A 260 2.52 6.23 -14.60
C SER A 260 3.54 7.21 -15.18
N GLY A 261 3.18 8.49 -15.22
CA GLY A 261 4.05 9.58 -15.59
C GLY A 261 4.61 9.45 -17.00
N THR A 262 5.91 9.61 -17.14
CA THR A 262 6.59 9.62 -18.43
C THR A 262 6.42 8.32 -19.22
N TYR A 263 6.21 7.17 -18.56
CA TYR A 263 5.94 5.91 -19.28
C TYR A 263 4.73 5.99 -20.22
N MET A 264 3.68 6.72 -19.85
CA MET A 264 2.49 6.92 -20.67
C MET A 264 2.58 8.21 -21.51
N GLN A 265 3.21 9.26 -20.96
CA GLN A 265 3.29 10.56 -21.61
C GLN A 265 4.11 10.55 -22.91
N VAL A 266 5.01 9.59 -23.07
CA VAL A 266 5.77 9.40 -24.33
C VAL A 266 4.97 8.70 -25.43
N LEU A 267 3.67 8.49 -25.24
CA LEU A 267 2.75 7.88 -26.19
C LEU A 267 3.23 6.53 -26.70
N PRO A 268 3.37 5.51 -25.83
CA PRO A 268 3.73 4.17 -26.28
C PRO A 268 2.60 3.55 -27.11
N ARG A 269 2.92 2.60 -27.98
CA ARG A 269 1.94 1.77 -28.67
C ARG A 269 1.30 0.83 -27.65
N VAL A 270 -0.02 0.82 -27.54
CA VAL A 270 -0.78 -0.09 -26.68
C VAL A 270 -1.44 -1.15 -27.55
N TYR A 271 -1.13 -2.42 -27.31
CA TYR A 271 -1.73 -3.51 -28.05
C TYR A 271 -2.03 -4.72 -27.16
N SER A 272 -2.94 -5.58 -27.60
CA SER A 272 -3.18 -6.89 -27.00
C SER A 272 -2.73 -8.00 -27.95
N ALA A 273 -2.39 -9.17 -27.38
CA ALA A 273 -2.05 -10.37 -28.12
C ALA A 273 -2.69 -11.61 -27.46
N ALA A 274 -2.82 -12.70 -28.19
CA ALA A 274 -3.16 -14.00 -27.63
C ALA A 274 -2.08 -14.47 -26.63
N GLU A 275 -2.34 -15.49 -25.85
CA GLU A 275 -1.43 -15.98 -24.81
C GLU A 275 -0.06 -16.42 -25.36
N ASP A 276 -0.03 -16.94 -26.59
CA ASP A 276 1.17 -17.36 -27.34
C ASP A 276 1.91 -16.20 -28.03
N GLY A 277 1.40 -14.95 -27.88
CA GLY A 277 1.96 -13.75 -28.50
C GLY A 277 1.50 -13.50 -29.93
N SER A 278 0.66 -14.35 -30.51
CA SER A 278 0.05 -14.14 -31.82
C SER A 278 -1.12 -13.16 -31.78
N ASP A 279 -1.67 -12.81 -32.97
CA ASP A 279 -2.86 -11.95 -33.12
C ASP A 279 -2.71 -10.60 -32.41
N GLU A 280 -1.62 -9.86 -32.68
CA GLU A 280 -1.42 -8.50 -32.18
C GLU A 280 -2.51 -7.55 -32.68
N ARG A 281 -3.08 -6.74 -31.78
CA ARG A 281 -4.16 -5.81 -32.08
C ARG A 281 -4.05 -4.51 -31.27
N GLU A 282 -4.04 -3.37 -31.92
CA GLU A 282 -4.13 -2.04 -31.29
C GLU A 282 -5.60 -1.73 -30.90
N PHE A 283 -6.12 -2.43 -29.91
CA PHE A 283 -7.54 -2.47 -29.53
C PHE A 283 -8.12 -1.12 -29.09
N LEU A 284 -7.31 -0.15 -28.69
CA LEU A 284 -7.78 1.16 -28.31
C LEU A 284 -8.50 1.88 -29.47
N MET A 285 -8.02 1.66 -30.70
CA MET A 285 -8.64 2.26 -31.89
C MET A 285 -10.03 1.71 -32.23
N ASP A 286 -10.44 0.60 -31.65
CA ASP A 286 -11.83 0.13 -31.77
C ASP A 286 -12.80 0.99 -30.98
N PHE A 287 -12.30 1.71 -30.01
CA PHE A 287 -13.08 2.54 -29.10
C PHE A 287 -13.04 4.03 -29.47
N PHE A 288 -11.86 4.57 -29.77
CA PHE A 288 -11.66 5.97 -30.11
C PHE A 288 -11.89 6.25 -31.59
N LYS A 289 -12.42 7.44 -31.90
CA LYS A 289 -12.74 7.82 -33.28
C LYS A 289 -11.51 8.26 -34.08
N THR A 290 -10.52 8.84 -33.43
CA THR A 290 -9.31 9.35 -34.06
C THR A 290 -8.07 8.97 -33.25
N PRO A 291 -6.89 8.83 -33.93
CA PRO A 291 -5.62 8.65 -33.22
C PRO A 291 -5.32 9.79 -32.23
N ALA A 292 -5.63 11.01 -32.59
CA ALA A 292 -5.40 12.18 -31.75
C ALA A 292 -6.18 12.13 -30.42
N GLU A 293 -7.45 11.74 -30.47
CA GLU A 293 -8.28 11.52 -29.28
C GLU A 293 -7.68 10.41 -28.39
N MET A 294 -7.36 9.27 -28.95
CA MET A 294 -6.76 8.12 -28.25
C MET A 294 -5.45 8.51 -27.58
N LEU A 295 -4.54 9.15 -28.33
CA LEU A 295 -3.21 9.52 -27.84
C LEU A 295 -3.28 10.61 -26.76
N SER A 296 -4.23 11.55 -26.86
CA SER A 296 -4.47 12.55 -25.83
C SER A 296 -4.93 11.91 -24.52
N LYS A 297 -5.82 10.91 -24.57
CA LYS A 297 -6.23 10.16 -23.36
C LYS A 297 -5.08 9.29 -22.82
N LEU A 298 -4.27 8.72 -23.69
CA LEU A 298 -3.08 7.95 -23.28
C LEU A 298 -2.05 8.84 -22.58
N PHE A 299 -1.79 10.05 -23.10
CA PHE A 299 -0.95 11.06 -22.44
C PHE A 299 -1.50 11.41 -21.05
N LEU A 300 -2.79 11.73 -20.97
CA LEU A 300 -3.45 12.06 -19.71
C LEU A 300 -3.38 10.92 -18.69
N LYS A 301 -3.31 9.65 -19.12
CA LYS A 301 -3.15 8.51 -18.22
C LYS A 301 -1.83 8.56 -17.43
N GLY A 302 -0.79 9.16 -17.97
CA GLY A 302 0.44 9.40 -17.23
C GLY A 302 0.28 10.42 -16.09
N TYR A 303 -0.62 11.37 -16.22
CA TYR A 303 -0.88 12.45 -15.27
C TYR A 303 -2.06 12.17 -14.34
N GLN A 304 -3.21 11.70 -14.89
CA GLN A 304 -4.41 11.32 -14.13
C GLN A 304 -4.27 9.91 -13.59
N TRP A 305 -3.51 9.78 -12.54
CA TRP A 305 -3.18 8.52 -11.89
C TRP A 305 -3.61 8.55 -10.41
N PRO A 306 -4.16 7.49 -9.83
CA PRO A 306 -4.49 6.14 -10.33
C PRO A 306 -5.80 6.09 -11.17
N PHE A 307 -6.39 4.89 -11.35
CA PHE A 307 -7.75 4.72 -11.85
C PHE A 307 -8.72 5.54 -10.97
N ASP A 308 -9.53 6.37 -11.58
CA ASP A 308 -10.55 7.18 -10.91
C ASP A 308 -11.88 7.01 -11.67
N VAL A 309 -12.88 6.45 -10.99
CA VAL A 309 -14.16 6.16 -11.60
C VAL A 309 -14.84 7.40 -12.19
N ARG A 310 -14.59 8.59 -11.64
CA ARG A 310 -15.10 9.88 -12.16
C ARG A 310 -14.49 10.24 -13.52
N LYS A 311 -13.31 9.70 -13.83
CA LYS A 311 -12.54 9.95 -15.06
C LYS A 311 -12.73 8.84 -16.11
N VAL A 312 -13.67 7.92 -15.92
CA VAL A 312 -14.04 6.94 -16.94
C VAL A 312 -14.78 7.64 -18.09
N ALA A 313 -15.76 8.48 -17.77
CA ALA A 313 -16.42 9.32 -18.78
C ALA A 313 -15.55 10.56 -19.09
N GLY A 314 -15.11 10.69 -20.33
CA GLY A 314 -14.36 11.86 -20.82
C GLY A 314 -12.92 12.01 -20.33
N GLY A 315 -12.47 11.25 -19.33
CA GLY A 315 -11.10 11.27 -18.78
C GLY A 315 -10.25 10.12 -19.27
N SER A 316 -9.08 9.93 -18.64
CA SER A 316 -8.10 8.92 -19.04
C SER A 316 -8.37 7.52 -18.44
N SER A 317 -9.24 7.40 -17.42
CA SER A 317 -9.52 6.10 -16.78
C SER A 317 -10.29 5.13 -17.69
N ILE A 318 -10.76 5.57 -18.83
CA ILE A 318 -11.25 4.68 -19.89
C ILE A 318 -10.16 3.75 -20.40
N ILE A 319 -8.89 4.19 -20.44
CA ILE A 319 -7.75 3.34 -20.83
C ILE A 319 -7.61 2.16 -19.87
N ASP A 320 -7.74 2.39 -18.54
CA ASP A 320 -7.70 1.32 -17.52
C ASP A 320 -8.82 0.29 -17.78
N VAL A 321 -10.02 0.77 -18.08
CA VAL A 321 -11.19 -0.07 -18.37
C VAL A 321 -10.95 -0.93 -19.62
N LEU A 322 -10.43 -0.34 -20.70
CA LEU A 322 -10.18 -1.06 -21.96
C LEU A 322 -9.07 -2.12 -21.78
N VAL A 323 -8.01 -1.82 -21.03
CA VAL A 323 -6.96 -2.80 -20.66
C VAL A 323 -7.58 -3.94 -19.85
N TYR A 324 -8.41 -3.62 -18.84
CA TYR A 324 -9.10 -4.63 -18.03
C TYR A 324 -9.98 -5.53 -18.89
N LEU A 325 -10.76 -4.97 -19.84
CA LEU A 325 -11.63 -5.75 -20.72
C LEU A 325 -10.86 -6.68 -21.67
N GLU A 326 -9.71 -6.25 -22.20
CA GLU A 326 -8.85 -7.14 -23.01
C GLU A 326 -8.30 -8.30 -22.16
N ARG A 327 -7.90 -8.04 -20.92
CA ARG A 327 -7.47 -9.08 -19.98
C ARG A 327 -8.60 -10.07 -19.64
N CYS A 328 -9.84 -9.60 -19.47
CA CYS A 328 -11.00 -10.47 -19.25
C CYS A 328 -11.30 -11.40 -20.45
N LYS A 329 -10.87 -11.04 -21.67
CA LYS A 329 -10.94 -11.91 -22.86
C LYS A 329 -9.83 -12.98 -22.90
N GLY A 330 -8.98 -13.06 -21.87
CA GLY A 330 -7.82 -13.97 -21.85
C GLY A 330 -6.62 -13.48 -22.67
N ARG A 331 -6.63 -12.22 -23.13
CA ARG A 331 -5.52 -11.64 -23.90
C ARG A 331 -4.49 -11.00 -22.98
N ARG A 332 -3.24 -10.92 -23.43
CA ARG A 332 -2.18 -10.14 -22.77
C ARG A 332 -2.14 -8.74 -23.37
N VAL A 333 -1.91 -7.73 -22.55
CA VAL A 333 -1.82 -6.34 -22.99
C VAL A 333 -0.41 -5.82 -22.78
N TYR A 334 0.08 -5.05 -23.74
CA TYR A 334 1.46 -4.59 -23.78
C TYR A 334 1.58 -3.09 -24.06
N LEU A 335 2.61 -2.45 -23.47
CA LEU A 335 3.18 -1.20 -23.92
C LEU A 335 4.41 -1.50 -24.80
N ASP A 336 4.41 -0.97 -26.01
CA ASP A 336 5.54 -1.10 -26.94
C ASP A 336 6.18 0.27 -27.17
N TYR A 337 7.41 0.41 -26.74
CA TYR A 337 8.17 1.64 -26.86
C TYR A 337 9.03 1.69 -28.13
N ARG A 338 9.12 0.59 -28.88
CA ARG A 338 9.96 0.45 -30.08
C ARG A 338 9.38 1.18 -31.30
N ARG A 339 8.07 1.29 -31.34
CA ARG A 339 7.30 1.79 -32.49
C ARG A 339 6.24 2.79 -32.05
N ASN A 340 6.01 3.78 -32.90
CA ASN A 340 4.89 4.69 -32.68
C ASN A 340 3.54 3.96 -32.85
N PRO A 341 2.51 4.37 -32.07
CA PRO A 341 1.15 3.85 -32.23
C PRO A 341 0.60 4.17 -33.63
N VAL A 342 -0.40 3.42 -34.06
CA VAL A 342 -1.09 3.53 -35.38
C VAL A 342 -0.12 3.61 -36.57
N GLY A 343 1.01 2.88 -36.51
CA GLY A 343 2.03 2.92 -37.54
C GLY A 343 2.73 4.26 -37.73
N GLY A 344 2.62 5.18 -36.77
CA GLY A 344 3.13 6.57 -36.85
C GLY A 344 2.20 7.54 -37.58
N ALA A 345 1.00 7.11 -37.94
CA ALA A 345 0.02 7.93 -38.65
C ALA A 345 -0.75 8.87 -37.68
N PHE A 346 -0.03 9.81 -37.08
CA PHE A 346 -0.61 10.88 -36.24
C PHE A 346 0.26 12.14 -36.29
N SER A 347 -0.33 13.28 -35.99
CA SER A 347 0.37 14.56 -35.80
C SER A 347 0.29 15.01 -34.36
N TYR A 348 1.40 15.53 -33.81
CA TYR A 348 1.42 16.15 -32.48
C TYR A 348 0.55 17.40 -32.41
N ASP A 349 0.37 18.12 -33.53
CA ASP A 349 -0.48 19.32 -33.59
C ASP A 349 -1.97 19.02 -33.43
N GLU A 350 -2.40 17.79 -33.72
CA GLU A 350 -3.78 17.33 -33.57
C GLU A 350 -4.14 16.89 -32.15
N LEU A 351 -3.15 16.73 -31.26
CA LEU A 351 -3.36 16.37 -29.87
C LEU A 351 -4.14 17.47 -29.13
N GLU A 352 -4.90 17.08 -28.07
CA GLU A 352 -5.51 18.03 -27.15
C GLU A 352 -4.44 18.99 -26.58
N PRO A 353 -4.78 20.26 -26.32
CA PRO A 353 -3.80 21.31 -25.96
C PRO A 353 -2.87 20.91 -24.81
N GLU A 354 -3.35 20.24 -23.78
CA GLU A 354 -2.56 19.82 -22.63
C GLU A 354 -1.42 18.87 -23.03
N ALA A 355 -1.72 17.86 -23.83
CA ALA A 355 -0.74 16.88 -24.30
C ALA A 355 0.28 17.53 -25.26
N ARG A 356 -0.23 18.30 -26.24
CA ARG A 356 0.59 19.01 -27.22
C ARG A 356 1.57 19.97 -26.55
N ASP A 357 1.05 20.87 -25.70
CA ASP A 357 1.85 21.92 -25.07
C ASP A 357 2.92 21.33 -24.13
N TYR A 358 2.57 20.25 -23.43
CA TYR A 358 3.53 19.54 -22.57
C TYR A 358 4.65 18.91 -23.38
N LEU A 359 4.33 18.14 -24.43
CA LEU A 359 5.33 17.45 -25.26
C LEU A 359 6.21 18.47 -26.01
N THR A 360 5.63 19.57 -26.47
CA THR A 360 6.38 20.68 -27.13
C THR A 360 7.37 21.31 -26.15
N ARG A 361 6.94 21.64 -24.93
CA ARG A 361 7.82 22.22 -23.90
C ARG A 361 8.91 21.25 -23.43
N ALA A 362 8.59 19.95 -23.41
CA ALA A 362 9.55 18.91 -23.08
C ALA A 362 10.53 18.61 -24.22
N GLY A 363 10.32 19.20 -25.42
CA GLY A 363 11.11 18.89 -26.62
C GLY A 363 10.96 17.43 -27.07
N ALA A 364 9.78 16.82 -26.83
CA ALA A 364 9.54 15.38 -27.01
C ALA A 364 8.64 15.04 -28.21
N CYS A 365 8.54 15.95 -29.19
CA CYS A 365 7.77 15.75 -30.42
C CYS A 365 8.64 15.13 -31.55
N PHE A 366 9.31 13.99 -31.28
CA PHE A 366 10.22 13.34 -32.22
C PHE A 366 10.27 11.81 -32.03
N GLY A 367 10.87 11.11 -32.97
CA GLY A 367 11.34 9.71 -32.87
C GLY A 367 10.31 8.70 -32.39
N THR A 368 10.80 7.67 -31.73
CA THR A 368 10.04 6.58 -31.12
C THR A 368 9.73 6.85 -29.63
N PRO A 369 8.77 6.14 -29.03
CA PRO A 369 8.49 6.28 -27.60
C PRO A 369 9.70 6.05 -26.68
N VAL A 370 10.58 5.09 -27.00
CA VAL A 370 11.78 4.84 -26.17
C VAL A 370 12.80 5.99 -26.28
N GLU A 371 12.94 6.61 -27.46
CA GLU A 371 13.82 7.76 -27.63
C GLU A 371 13.28 8.97 -26.84
N ARG A 372 11.98 9.22 -26.89
CA ARG A 372 11.31 10.24 -26.08
C ARG A 372 11.45 9.97 -24.59
N LEU A 373 11.28 8.68 -24.15
CA LEU A 373 11.44 8.31 -22.75
C LEU A 373 12.87 8.52 -22.26
N GLY A 374 13.87 8.13 -23.08
CA GLY A 374 15.28 8.38 -22.80
C GLY A 374 15.60 9.87 -22.67
N HIS A 375 15.00 10.71 -23.53
CA HIS A 375 15.16 12.16 -23.49
C HIS A 375 14.52 12.80 -22.25
N MET A 376 13.30 12.39 -21.90
CA MET A 376 12.54 13.00 -20.80
C MET A 376 12.92 12.43 -19.42
N ASN A 377 13.27 11.14 -19.35
CA ASN A 377 13.51 10.43 -18.09
C ASN A 377 14.39 9.19 -18.31
N ALA A 378 15.66 9.38 -18.60
CA ALA A 378 16.62 8.27 -18.81
C ALA A 378 16.61 7.25 -17.65
N PRO A 379 16.55 7.64 -16.36
CA PRO A 379 16.46 6.69 -15.26
C PRO A 379 15.27 5.72 -15.34
N ALA A 380 14.17 6.10 -15.98
CA ALA A 380 13.03 5.22 -16.19
C ALA A 380 13.32 4.10 -17.19
N VAL A 381 14.14 4.34 -18.21
CA VAL A 381 14.63 3.30 -19.15
C VAL A 381 15.64 2.40 -18.46
N GLU A 382 16.59 3.00 -17.71
CA GLU A 382 17.63 2.28 -16.98
C GLU A 382 17.03 1.32 -15.95
N PHE A 383 15.98 1.74 -15.25
CA PHE A 383 15.27 0.89 -14.30
C PHE A 383 14.85 -0.47 -14.92
N TYR A 384 14.20 -0.45 -16.07
CA TYR A 384 13.78 -1.69 -16.73
C TYR A 384 14.96 -2.52 -17.21
N ARG A 385 16.00 -1.87 -17.73
CA ARG A 385 17.25 -2.54 -18.12
C ARG A 385 17.92 -3.26 -16.97
N ASP A 386 17.99 -2.62 -15.80
CA ASP A 386 18.52 -3.23 -14.56
C ASP A 386 17.71 -4.43 -14.08
N LYS A 387 16.42 -4.48 -14.46
CA LYS A 387 15.53 -5.61 -14.19
C LYS A 387 15.46 -6.64 -15.30
N GLY A 388 16.32 -6.52 -16.32
CA GLY A 388 16.44 -7.46 -17.42
C GLY A 388 15.44 -7.26 -18.56
N VAL A 389 14.78 -6.09 -18.65
CA VAL A 389 13.86 -5.72 -19.73
C VAL A 389 14.43 -4.54 -20.50
N ASP A 390 14.74 -4.73 -21.78
CA ASP A 390 15.18 -3.66 -22.68
C ASP A 390 14.00 -3.08 -23.46
N LEU A 391 13.50 -1.91 -23.04
CA LEU A 391 12.36 -1.26 -23.69
C LEU A 391 12.58 -0.91 -25.18
N ALA A 392 13.83 -0.91 -25.65
CA ALA A 392 14.14 -0.77 -27.06
C ALA A 392 13.96 -2.07 -27.87
N ARG A 393 13.79 -3.21 -27.19
CA ARG A 393 13.68 -4.54 -27.81
C ARG A 393 12.43 -5.31 -27.38
N ASP A 394 12.03 -5.15 -26.11
CA ASP A 394 11.02 -5.96 -25.47
C ASP A 394 9.74 -5.13 -25.23
N PRO A 395 8.55 -5.66 -25.59
CA PRO A 395 7.30 -5.07 -25.15
C PRO A 395 7.07 -5.35 -23.67
N LEU A 396 6.42 -4.41 -22.99
CA LEU A 396 6.18 -4.46 -21.55
C LEU A 396 4.75 -4.91 -21.27
N GLU A 397 4.55 -6.14 -20.77
CA GLU A 397 3.22 -6.62 -20.39
C GLU A 397 2.66 -5.80 -19.21
N ILE A 398 1.39 -5.37 -19.31
CA ILE A 398 0.70 -4.56 -18.31
C ILE A 398 -0.64 -5.16 -17.88
N SER A 399 -1.08 -4.80 -16.68
CA SER A 399 -2.41 -5.11 -16.14
C SER A 399 -2.91 -3.95 -15.25
N LEU A 400 -4.21 -3.93 -14.96
CA LEU A 400 -4.78 -3.07 -13.93
C LEU A 400 -4.51 -3.70 -12.57
N CYS A 401 -3.59 -3.11 -11.81
CA CYS A 401 -3.02 -3.69 -10.59
C CYS A 401 -3.42 -2.93 -9.33
N ALA A 402 -3.51 -3.64 -8.21
CA ALA A 402 -3.58 -3.03 -6.88
C ALA A 402 -2.27 -2.29 -6.58
N GLN A 403 -2.37 -1.03 -6.14
CA GLN A 403 -1.23 -0.13 -5.97
C GLN A 403 -1.01 0.38 -4.56
N HIS A 404 -2.08 0.71 -3.85
CA HIS A 404 -2.01 1.26 -2.50
C HIS A 404 -3.31 1.00 -1.74
N ASN A 405 -3.17 0.55 -0.50
CA ASN A 405 -4.26 0.43 0.43
C ASN A 405 -4.43 1.77 1.17
N ASN A 406 -5.46 2.54 0.84
CA ASN A 406 -5.75 3.80 1.52
C ASN A 406 -6.39 3.57 2.90
N GLY A 407 -7.18 2.52 3.04
CA GLY A 407 -7.66 1.99 4.30
C GLY A 407 -6.60 1.16 5.03
N GLY A 408 -7.00 0.40 6.01
CA GLY A 408 -6.11 -0.47 6.79
C GLY A 408 -6.53 -0.55 8.25
N LEU A 409 -5.56 -0.61 9.16
CA LEU A 409 -5.79 -0.67 10.60
C LEU A 409 -6.15 0.72 11.14
N ALA A 410 -7.23 0.80 11.94
CA ALA A 410 -7.69 2.05 12.55
C ALA A 410 -6.67 2.58 13.56
N ILE A 411 -6.45 3.89 13.56
CA ILE A 411 -5.46 4.58 14.39
C ILE A 411 -6.01 5.87 15.01
N ASP A 412 -5.41 6.29 16.10
CA ASP A 412 -5.53 7.63 16.67
C ASP A 412 -4.42 8.58 16.16
N CYS A 413 -4.34 9.80 16.66
CA CYS A 413 -3.33 10.80 16.30
C CYS A 413 -1.90 10.44 16.76
N TRP A 414 -1.71 9.36 17.50
CA TRP A 414 -0.43 8.78 17.90
C TRP A 414 -0.11 7.49 17.13
N TRP A 415 -0.90 7.15 16.13
CA TRP A 415 -0.86 5.90 15.37
C TRP A 415 -1.04 4.65 16.25
N GLN A 416 -1.57 4.81 17.47
CA GLN A 416 -1.97 3.67 18.29
C GLN A 416 -3.31 3.13 17.79
N THR A 417 -3.47 1.81 17.79
CA THR A 417 -4.73 1.14 17.48
C THR A 417 -5.64 1.08 18.72
N ASN A 418 -6.84 0.52 18.57
CA ASN A 418 -7.71 0.21 19.71
C ASN A 418 -7.17 -0.89 20.63
N VAL A 419 -6.09 -1.58 20.25
CA VAL A 419 -5.37 -2.56 21.09
C VAL A 419 -4.16 -1.84 21.69
N ALA A 420 -4.15 -1.66 23.01
CA ALA A 420 -3.11 -0.96 23.72
C ALA A 420 -1.73 -1.60 23.48
N GLY A 421 -0.72 -0.77 23.21
CA GLY A 421 0.63 -1.24 22.90
C GLY A 421 0.85 -1.68 21.45
N LEU A 422 -0.16 -1.58 20.58
CA LEU A 422 -0.02 -1.86 19.16
C LEU A 422 -0.22 -0.58 18.33
N PHE A 423 0.80 -0.23 17.55
CA PHE A 423 0.87 0.98 16.72
C PHE A 423 1.00 0.57 15.26
N ALA A 424 0.03 0.93 14.41
CA ALA A 424 0.11 0.63 12.98
C ALA A 424 0.69 1.84 12.23
N VAL A 425 1.78 1.65 11.47
CA VAL A 425 2.48 2.73 10.78
C VAL A 425 2.73 2.40 9.30
N GLY A 426 2.92 3.43 8.49
CA GLY A 426 3.01 3.27 7.04
C GLY A 426 1.70 2.79 6.45
N GLU A 427 1.76 2.03 5.38
CA GLU A 427 0.57 1.57 4.66
C GLU A 427 -0.25 0.49 5.42
N ALA A 428 0.23 -0.01 6.56
CA ALA A 428 -0.57 -0.82 7.46
C ALA A 428 -1.67 -0.01 8.13
N SER A 429 -1.49 1.31 8.29
CA SER A 429 -2.43 2.22 8.94
C SER A 429 -3.44 2.82 7.95
N ALA A 430 -4.68 3.01 8.40
CA ALA A 430 -5.73 3.69 7.65
C ALA A 430 -5.64 5.21 7.81
N SER A 431 -4.56 5.83 7.32
CA SER A 431 -4.36 7.27 7.40
C SER A 431 -5.02 8.04 6.25
N HIS A 432 -5.36 7.36 5.15
CA HIS A 432 -5.95 7.97 3.97
C HIS A 432 -7.44 7.61 3.79
N GLY A 433 -8.10 8.37 2.91
CA GLY A 433 -9.50 8.14 2.53
C GLY A 433 -9.65 7.76 1.05
N VAL A 434 -10.72 8.27 0.42
CA VAL A 434 -11.08 7.93 -0.96
C VAL A 434 -10.08 8.47 -1.96
N TYR A 435 -9.71 9.74 -1.82
CA TYR A 435 -8.77 10.44 -2.71
C TYR A 435 -7.56 10.92 -1.92
N ARG A 436 -6.38 10.77 -2.46
CA ARG A 436 -5.17 11.32 -1.86
C ARG A 436 -4.21 11.85 -2.92
N PRO A 437 -3.47 12.94 -2.64
CA PRO A 437 -2.41 13.41 -3.51
C PRO A 437 -1.28 12.39 -3.68
N GLY A 438 -0.68 12.34 -4.87
CA GLY A 438 0.47 11.49 -5.13
C GLY A 438 1.64 11.81 -4.20
N GLY A 439 2.28 10.77 -3.63
CA GLY A 439 3.42 10.91 -2.73
C GLY A 439 3.11 10.98 -1.24
N THR A 440 1.85 11.16 -0.85
CA THR A 440 1.43 11.21 0.58
C THR A 440 1.73 9.91 1.31
N ALA A 441 1.71 8.75 0.65
CA ALA A 441 2.03 7.46 1.26
C ALA A 441 3.42 7.44 1.93
N LEU A 442 4.43 8.05 1.31
CA LEU A 442 5.78 8.13 1.88
C LEU A 442 5.83 9.08 3.07
N ASN A 443 5.15 10.24 2.99
CA ASN A 443 5.04 11.17 4.10
C ASN A 443 4.30 10.57 5.29
N ALA A 444 3.11 9.97 5.07
CA ALA A 444 2.32 9.31 6.11
C ALA A 444 3.13 8.25 6.87
N GLY A 445 3.96 7.47 6.14
CA GLY A 445 4.85 6.50 6.76
C GLY A 445 5.90 7.13 7.68
N GLN A 446 6.50 8.25 7.28
CA GLN A 446 7.50 8.97 8.09
C GLN A 446 6.86 9.69 9.28
N VAL A 447 5.73 10.34 9.07
CA VAL A 447 5.00 11.04 10.13
C VAL A 447 4.44 10.04 11.15
N GLY A 448 3.73 9.02 10.69
CA GLY A 448 3.11 8.03 11.59
C GLY A 448 4.11 7.29 12.46
N SER A 449 5.23 6.86 11.86
CA SER A 449 6.30 6.22 12.63
C SER A 449 6.99 7.17 13.63
N THR A 450 7.05 8.47 13.32
CA THR A 450 7.55 9.50 14.25
C THR A 450 6.58 9.71 15.41
N ARG A 451 5.26 9.80 15.14
CA ARG A 451 4.23 9.98 16.18
C ARG A 451 4.18 8.78 17.13
N ALA A 452 4.17 7.56 16.58
CA ALA A 452 4.24 6.33 17.38
C ALA A 452 5.49 6.31 18.29
N ALA A 453 6.66 6.68 17.74
CA ALA A 453 7.90 6.74 18.51
C ALA A 453 7.85 7.79 19.64
N GLN A 454 7.25 8.96 19.39
CA GLN A 454 7.07 10.00 20.40
C GLN A 454 6.22 9.50 21.56
N TYR A 455 5.07 8.90 21.27
CA TYR A 455 4.18 8.38 22.31
C TYR A 455 4.82 7.23 23.11
N ILE A 456 5.45 6.26 22.42
CA ILE A 456 6.12 5.13 23.08
C ILE A 456 7.21 5.62 24.00
N ALA A 457 8.08 6.51 23.53
CA ALA A 457 9.19 7.03 24.33
C ALA A 457 8.72 7.81 25.58
N ALA A 458 7.63 8.59 25.45
CA ALA A 458 7.14 9.44 26.52
C ALA A 458 6.22 8.69 27.52
N LYS A 459 5.39 7.76 27.07
CA LYS A 459 4.30 7.17 27.85
C LYS A 459 4.40 5.66 28.08
N ARG A 460 5.19 4.94 27.29
CA ARG A 460 5.18 3.47 27.31
C ARG A 460 6.54 2.82 27.56
N GLY A 461 7.35 3.48 28.36
CA GLY A 461 8.59 2.88 28.91
C GLY A 461 8.30 1.76 29.92
N GLY A 462 9.36 1.14 30.45
CA GLY A 462 9.29 0.12 31.51
C GLY A 462 9.03 -1.30 30.99
N ALA A 463 8.69 -2.20 31.93
CA ALA A 463 8.51 -3.63 31.67
C ALA A 463 7.26 -3.93 30.81
N PRO A 464 7.23 -5.07 30.09
CA PRO A 464 6.03 -5.57 29.43
C PRO A 464 4.86 -5.74 30.40
N GLU A 465 3.64 -5.72 29.84
CA GLU A 465 2.39 -5.92 30.58
C GLU A 465 2.25 -7.39 31.01
N GLU A 466 1.48 -7.65 32.08
CA GLU A 466 1.09 -8.98 32.52
C GLU A 466 0.14 -9.61 31.49
N GLY A 467 0.16 -10.96 31.34
CA GLY A 467 -0.71 -11.67 30.40
C GLY A 467 0.02 -12.36 29.25
N PHE A 468 1.34 -12.17 29.12
CA PHE A 468 2.14 -12.80 28.07
C PHE A 468 2.09 -14.32 28.07
N GLU A 469 2.30 -14.97 29.24
CA GLU A 469 2.46 -16.42 29.32
C GLU A 469 1.22 -17.19 28.83
N PRO A 470 -0.02 -16.90 29.29
CA PRO A 470 -1.20 -17.59 28.79
C PRO A 470 -1.46 -17.34 27.30
N ALA A 471 -1.23 -16.10 26.80
CA ALA A 471 -1.37 -15.79 25.39
C ALA A 471 -0.33 -16.52 24.53
N ALA A 472 0.92 -16.61 25.01
CA ALA A 472 2.00 -17.32 24.34
C ALA A 472 1.74 -18.83 24.31
N ALA A 473 1.30 -19.42 25.41
CA ALA A 473 0.95 -20.84 25.46
C ALA A 473 -0.14 -21.20 24.47
N GLN A 474 -1.24 -20.46 24.47
CA GLN A 474 -2.35 -20.65 23.54
C GLN A 474 -1.91 -20.52 22.08
N ALA A 475 -1.16 -19.46 21.75
CA ALA A 475 -0.70 -19.22 20.40
C ALA A 475 0.26 -20.31 19.91
N LEU A 476 1.21 -20.72 20.76
CA LEU A 476 2.20 -21.75 20.42
C LEU A 476 1.50 -23.11 20.18
N GLU A 477 0.53 -23.49 21.02
CA GLU A 477 -0.27 -24.70 20.83
C GLU A 477 -1.06 -24.66 19.51
N GLN A 478 -1.79 -23.58 19.25
CA GLN A 478 -2.62 -23.44 18.05
C GLN A 478 -1.77 -23.45 16.77
N MET A 479 -0.72 -22.64 16.72
CA MET A 479 0.11 -22.52 15.53
C MET A 479 1.00 -23.76 15.34
N GLY A 480 1.49 -24.36 16.41
CA GLY A 480 2.22 -25.63 16.38
C GLY A 480 1.35 -26.78 15.90
N ALA A 481 0.11 -26.90 16.41
CA ALA A 481 -0.85 -27.91 15.97
C ALA A 481 -1.20 -27.71 14.47
N LEU A 482 -1.41 -26.47 14.01
CA LEU A 482 -1.63 -26.16 12.61
C LEU A 482 -0.45 -26.62 11.74
N ALA A 483 0.80 -26.29 12.13
CA ALA A 483 1.98 -26.75 11.42
C ALA A 483 2.04 -28.27 11.30
N ARG A 484 1.79 -28.99 12.41
CA ARG A 484 1.83 -30.46 12.45
C ARG A 484 0.77 -31.10 11.56
N ARG A 485 -0.45 -30.54 11.56
CA ARG A 485 -1.57 -31.06 10.74
C ARG A 485 -1.39 -30.82 9.26
N THR A 486 -0.82 -29.66 8.89
CA THR A 486 -0.67 -29.28 7.48
C THR A 486 0.54 -29.92 6.80
N LEU A 487 1.54 -30.41 7.54
CA LEU A 487 2.66 -31.17 6.98
C LEU A 487 2.21 -32.55 6.51
N GLN A 488 2.12 -32.74 5.20
CA GLN A 488 1.63 -33.94 4.52
C GLN A 488 2.52 -34.25 3.30
N PRO A 489 2.58 -35.51 2.84
CA PRO A 489 3.44 -35.87 1.69
C PRO A 489 3.20 -35.09 0.39
N GLN A 490 2.01 -34.52 0.24
CA GLN A 490 1.65 -33.71 -0.93
C GLN A 490 1.18 -32.33 -0.47
N GLY A 491 1.86 -31.27 -0.99
CA GLY A 491 1.53 -29.89 -0.71
C GLY A 491 0.62 -29.25 -1.75
N ASN A 492 -0.39 -28.48 -1.30
CA ASN A 492 -1.30 -27.72 -2.17
C ASN A 492 -1.31 -26.22 -1.86
N VAL A 493 -0.64 -25.78 -0.79
CA VAL A 493 -0.74 -24.42 -0.26
C VAL A 493 -0.43 -23.34 -1.28
N ARG A 494 0.56 -23.55 -2.14
CA ARG A 494 0.93 -22.56 -3.20
C ARG A 494 -0.13 -22.42 -4.28
N ALA A 495 -0.76 -23.54 -4.66
CA ALA A 495 -1.85 -23.54 -5.64
C ALA A 495 -3.07 -22.80 -5.06
N LEU A 496 -3.41 -23.09 -3.81
CA LEU A 496 -4.51 -22.39 -3.11
C LEU A 496 -4.23 -20.90 -2.94
N TRP A 497 -3.00 -20.50 -2.62
CA TRP A 497 -2.58 -19.09 -2.61
C TRP A 497 -2.82 -18.41 -3.95
N ALA A 498 -2.33 -19.00 -5.02
CA ALA A 498 -2.47 -18.43 -6.36
C ALA A 498 -3.94 -18.35 -6.80
N GLN A 499 -4.75 -19.37 -6.47
CA GLN A 499 -6.19 -19.39 -6.74
C GLN A 499 -6.91 -18.28 -5.98
N ALA A 500 -6.69 -18.15 -4.67
CA ALA A 500 -7.32 -17.12 -3.85
C ALA A 500 -6.95 -15.71 -4.33
N ALA A 501 -5.68 -15.47 -4.69
CA ALA A 501 -5.23 -14.19 -5.21
C ALA A 501 -5.91 -13.84 -6.56
N ARG A 502 -6.07 -14.82 -7.47
CA ARG A 502 -6.81 -14.61 -8.74
C ARG A 502 -8.28 -14.27 -8.48
N ARG A 503 -8.95 -15.04 -7.64
CA ARG A 503 -10.37 -14.79 -7.30
C ARG A 503 -10.58 -13.40 -6.70
N MET A 504 -9.67 -12.94 -5.87
CA MET A 504 -9.76 -11.58 -5.30
C MET A 504 -9.54 -10.50 -6.36
N SER A 505 -8.63 -10.70 -7.31
CA SER A 505 -8.45 -9.78 -8.45
C SER A 505 -9.68 -9.72 -9.36
N GLU A 506 -10.41 -10.84 -9.51
CA GLU A 506 -11.63 -10.91 -10.31
C GLU A 506 -12.85 -10.24 -9.62
N CYS A 507 -12.98 -10.39 -8.30
CA CYS A 507 -14.20 -10.01 -7.59
C CYS A 507 -14.07 -8.71 -6.77
N GLY A 508 -12.92 -8.49 -6.13
CA GLY A 508 -12.71 -7.44 -5.12
C GLY A 508 -11.72 -6.35 -5.53
N ALA A 509 -11.33 -6.26 -6.80
CA ALA A 509 -10.42 -5.21 -7.29
C ALA A 509 -11.16 -3.91 -7.67
N ALA A 510 -10.77 -3.27 -8.77
CA ALA A 510 -11.32 -1.99 -9.20
C ALA A 510 -12.77 -2.08 -9.71
N ILE A 511 -13.16 -3.19 -10.34
CA ILE A 511 -14.51 -3.42 -10.87
C ILE A 511 -15.20 -4.43 -9.96
N ARG A 512 -16.32 -4.03 -9.36
CA ARG A 512 -16.96 -4.74 -8.26
C ARG A 512 -18.45 -5.00 -8.56
N ASP A 513 -18.80 -6.29 -8.58
CA ASP A 513 -20.19 -6.74 -8.65
C ASP A 513 -20.61 -7.36 -7.32
N GLY A 514 -21.72 -6.89 -6.74
CA GLY A 514 -22.18 -7.34 -5.43
C GLY A 514 -22.50 -8.82 -5.35
N GLY A 515 -23.03 -9.40 -6.43
CA GLY A 515 -23.31 -10.83 -6.51
C GLY A 515 -22.04 -11.68 -6.52
N ALA A 516 -21.07 -11.28 -7.35
CA ALA A 516 -19.76 -11.96 -7.42
C ALA A 516 -18.99 -11.86 -6.09
N ILE A 517 -19.03 -10.69 -5.43
CA ILE A 517 -18.41 -10.49 -4.10
C ILE A 517 -19.08 -11.40 -3.06
N ALA A 518 -20.41 -11.49 -3.04
CA ALA A 518 -21.14 -12.33 -2.08
C ALA A 518 -20.82 -13.83 -2.23
N VAL A 519 -20.74 -14.30 -3.47
CA VAL A 519 -20.34 -15.70 -3.78
C VAL A 519 -18.92 -15.96 -3.28
N TYR A 520 -17.96 -15.09 -3.63
CA TYR A 520 -16.58 -15.29 -3.23
C TYR A 520 -16.37 -15.15 -1.72
N LEU A 521 -17.09 -14.25 -1.05
CA LEU A 521 -17.08 -14.14 0.41
C LEU A 521 -17.50 -15.46 1.08
N ALA A 522 -18.54 -16.12 0.56
CA ALA A 522 -18.99 -17.41 1.06
C ALA A 522 -17.93 -18.51 0.84
N GLU A 523 -17.25 -18.52 -0.33
CA GLU A 523 -16.14 -19.43 -0.62
C GLU A 523 -14.99 -19.23 0.38
N VAL A 524 -14.56 -17.99 0.64
CA VAL A 524 -13.48 -17.65 1.59
C VAL A 524 -13.85 -18.09 3.01
N LYS A 525 -15.10 -17.85 3.43
CA LYS A 525 -15.61 -18.32 4.73
C LYS A 525 -15.54 -19.83 4.88
N ALA A 526 -15.94 -20.55 3.84
CA ALA A 526 -15.87 -22.02 3.81
C ALA A 526 -14.42 -22.53 3.85
N GLN A 527 -13.51 -21.87 3.12
CA GLN A 527 -12.08 -22.18 3.14
C GLN A 527 -11.47 -21.98 4.54
N LEU A 528 -11.79 -20.87 5.22
CA LEU A 528 -11.35 -20.63 6.60
C LEU A 528 -11.87 -21.68 7.57
N ALA A 529 -13.16 -22.06 7.48
CA ALA A 529 -13.76 -23.06 8.33
C ALA A 529 -13.18 -24.49 8.14
N SER A 530 -12.65 -24.78 6.97
CA SER A 530 -12.03 -26.07 6.62
C SER A 530 -10.52 -26.02 6.49
N PHE A 531 -9.88 -24.91 6.86
CA PHE A 531 -8.48 -24.60 6.57
C PHE A 531 -7.53 -25.73 7.01
N GLU A 532 -7.62 -26.16 8.26
CA GLU A 532 -6.74 -27.17 8.85
C GLU A 532 -6.86 -28.55 8.19
N ARG A 533 -7.99 -28.83 7.52
CA ARG A 533 -8.24 -30.11 6.84
C ARG A 533 -7.80 -30.11 5.40
N ASN A 534 -7.90 -28.95 4.74
CA ASN A 534 -7.78 -28.85 3.28
C ASN A 534 -6.43 -28.29 2.82
N VAL A 535 -5.70 -27.60 3.71
CA VAL A 535 -4.41 -26.98 3.37
C VAL A 535 -3.28 -27.91 3.77
N THR A 536 -2.38 -28.19 2.82
CA THR A 536 -1.22 -29.05 3.03
C THR A 536 0.06 -28.42 2.53
N ALA A 537 1.17 -28.71 3.22
CA ALA A 537 2.54 -28.34 2.90
C ALA A 537 3.39 -29.61 2.81
N SER A 538 4.18 -29.76 1.74
CA SER A 538 5.00 -30.97 1.52
C SER A 538 6.27 -31.00 2.37
N GLU A 539 6.72 -29.85 2.85
CA GLU A 539 7.93 -29.68 3.64
C GLU A 539 7.83 -28.50 4.62
N ALA A 540 8.72 -28.46 5.60
CA ALA A 540 8.75 -27.40 6.62
C ALA A 540 8.95 -26.00 6.03
N ALA A 541 9.70 -25.87 4.94
CA ALA A 541 9.91 -24.60 4.24
C ALA A 541 8.62 -24.01 3.65
N GLU A 542 7.59 -24.85 3.42
CA GLU A 542 6.29 -24.39 2.93
C GLU A 542 5.34 -23.90 4.05
N LEU A 543 5.65 -24.14 5.32
CA LEU A 543 4.83 -23.67 6.43
C LEU A 543 4.63 -22.15 6.42
N ARG A 544 5.64 -21.39 5.95
CA ARG A 544 5.49 -19.94 5.74
C ARG A 544 4.31 -19.58 4.84
N TRP A 545 3.99 -20.42 3.84
CA TRP A 545 2.87 -20.21 2.94
C TRP A 545 1.54 -20.61 3.58
N VAL A 546 1.54 -21.59 4.51
CA VAL A 546 0.35 -21.95 5.27
C VAL A 546 -0.11 -20.76 6.12
N TYR A 547 0.80 -20.13 6.88
CA TYR A 547 0.46 -18.97 7.70
C TYR A 547 0.09 -17.74 6.85
N ARG A 548 0.79 -17.52 5.73
CA ARG A 548 0.43 -16.44 4.78
C ARG A 548 -0.94 -16.64 4.14
N LEU A 549 -1.26 -17.87 3.74
CA LEU A 549 -2.57 -18.16 3.15
C LEU A 549 -3.70 -17.93 4.17
N ARG A 550 -3.48 -18.34 5.42
CA ARG A 550 -4.45 -18.08 6.48
C ARG A 550 -4.67 -16.59 6.72
N ASP A 551 -3.61 -15.81 6.84
CA ASP A 551 -3.67 -14.34 6.97
C ASP A 551 -4.37 -13.71 5.77
N MET A 552 -4.01 -14.12 4.55
CA MET A 552 -4.61 -13.61 3.31
C MET A 552 -6.12 -13.89 3.27
N LEU A 553 -6.57 -15.10 3.64
CA LEU A 553 -8.00 -15.44 3.63
C LEU A 553 -8.77 -14.62 4.66
N ILE A 554 -8.20 -14.35 5.84
CA ILE A 554 -8.81 -13.45 6.84
C ILE A 554 -8.90 -12.03 6.28
N SER A 555 -7.84 -11.54 5.65
CA SER A 555 -7.83 -10.23 5.00
C SER A 555 -8.89 -10.16 3.89
N GLN A 556 -8.92 -11.13 2.97
CA GLN A 556 -9.91 -11.18 1.90
C GLN A 556 -11.35 -11.21 2.45
N TYR A 557 -11.61 -12.03 3.49
CA TYR A 557 -12.91 -12.08 4.16
C TYR A 557 -13.32 -10.69 4.68
N ALA A 558 -12.42 -9.99 5.39
CA ALA A 558 -12.68 -8.68 5.96
C ALA A 558 -12.95 -7.61 4.88
N TYR A 559 -12.13 -7.58 3.83
CA TYR A 559 -12.27 -6.61 2.74
C TYR A 559 -13.52 -6.84 1.89
N LEU A 560 -13.84 -8.09 1.55
CA LEU A 560 -15.07 -8.44 0.82
C LEU A 560 -16.32 -8.14 1.65
N ALA A 561 -16.31 -8.45 2.94
CA ALA A 561 -17.41 -8.12 3.85
C ALA A 561 -17.61 -6.59 3.95
N ALA A 562 -16.51 -5.81 4.01
CA ALA A 562 -16.56 -4.36 4.03
C ALA A 562 -17.16 -3.78 2.73
N MET A 563 -16.84 -4.36 1.57
CA MET A 563 -17.42 -3.96 0.28
C MET A 563 -18.93 -4.22 0.24
N LEU A 564 -19.38 -5.39 0.74
CA LEU A 564 -20.82 -5.69 0.79
C LEU A 564 -21.56 -4.79 1.77
N ASP A 565 -21.02 -4.55 2.97
CA ASP A 565 -21.62 -3.61 3.92
C ASP A 565 -21.73 -2.21 3.31
N TYR A 566 -20.66 -1.72 2.63
CA TYR A 566 -20.70 -0.44 1.93
C TYR A 566 -21.83 -0.36 0.90
N MET A 567 -22.00 -1.40 0.07
CA MET A 567 -23.09 -1.46 -0.92
C MET A 567 -24.47 -1.52 -0.25
N GLN A 568 -24.63 -2.32 0.81
CA GLN A 568 -25.88 -2.45 1.57
C GLN A 568 -26.30 -1.13 2.25
N GLN A 569 -25.32 -0.33 2.66
CA GLN A 569 -25.54 1.03 3.17
C GLN A 569 -25.83 2.05 2.06
N GLY A 570 -26.00 1.62 0.80
CA GLY A 570 -26.28 2.46 -0.36
C GLY A 570 -25.04 3.15 -0.93
N GLY A 571 -23.85 2.60 -0.68
CA GLY A 571 -22.60 3.09 -1.26
C GLY A 571 -22.60 3.04 -2.79
N LYS A 572 -21.93 4.00 -3.41
CA LYS A 572 -21.85 4.18 -4.87
C LYS A 572 -20.40 4.18 -5.32
N SER A 573 -20.15 4.20 -6.63
CA SER A 573 -18.81 4.20 -7.22
C SER A 573 -18.05 5.46 -6.86
N ARG A 574 -16.83 5.30 -6.27
CA ARG A 574 -15.96 6.41 -5.87
C ARG A 574 -14.48 5.98 -5.87
N GLY A 575 -13.58 6.94 -5.93
CA GLY A 575 -12.14 6.67 -5.93
C GLY A 575 -11.75 5.72 -7.05
N SER A 576 -10.99 4.70 -6.71
CA SER A 576 -10.57 3.65 -7.64
C SER A 576 -11.51 2.42 -7.67
N ALA A 577 -12.78 2.57 -7.26
CA ALA A 577 -13.74 1.46 -7.22
C ALA A 577 -15.02 1.80 -8.01
N LEU A 578 -15.27 1.01 -9.05
CA LEU A 578 -16.53 0.98 -9.79
C LEU A 578 -17.40 -0.15 -9.22
N TYR A 579 -18.53 0.21 -8.66
CA TYR A 579 -19.56 -0.73 -8.21
C TYR A 579 -20.66 -0.81 -9.26
N THR A 580 -20.88 -2.00 -9.82
CA THR A 580 -21.97 -2.24 -10.78
C THR A 580 -23.31 -1.95 -10.09
N ASP A 581 -24.10 -1.06 -10.72
CA ASP A 581 -25.41 -0.65 -10.22
C ASP A 581 -26.39 -0.51 -11.39
N PRO A 582 -27.38 -1.40 -11.50
CA PRO A 582 -28.37 -1.34 -12.60
C PRO A 582 -29.18 -0.04 -12.67
N ALA A 583 -29.27 0.73 -11.57
CA ALA A 583 -29.93 2.04 -11.56
C ALA A 583 -29.08 3.15 -12.20
N GLY A 584 -27.83 2.85 -12.54
CA GLY A 584 -26.88 3.79 -13.10
C GLY A 584 -26.95 3.93 -14.62
N LYS A 585 -25.87 4.47 -15.17
CA LYS A 585 -25.69 4.63 -16.62
C LYS A 585 -24.33 4.12 -17.05
N LYS A 586 -24.25 3.55 -18.23
CA LYS A 586 -22.97 3.27 -18.90
C LYS A 586 -22.39 4.58 -19.43
N PRO A 587 -21.11 4.90 -19.15
CA PRO A 587 -20.48 6.11 -19.68
C PRO A 587 -20.33 6.07 -21.23
N TYR A 588 -20.25 4.86 -21.80
CA TYR A 588 -20.17 4.62 -23.23
C TYR A 588 -20.99 3.39 -23.61
N ALA A 589 -21.77 3.49 -24.70
CA ALA A 589 -22.66 2.42 -25.15
C ALA A 589 -21.94 1.11 -25.49
N GLN A 590 -20.66 1.20 -25.89
CA GLN A 590 -19.81 0.05 -26.27
C GLN A 590 -19.36 -0.80 -25.06
N LEU A 591 -19.43 -0.27 -23.84
CA LEU A 591 -19.02 -0.99 -22.64
C LEU A 591 -20.04 -2.07 -22.26
N PRO A 592 -19.60 -3.21 -21.67
CA PRO A 592 -20.48 -4.21 -21.08
C PRO A 592 -21.37 -3.64 -19.96
N ASP A 593 -22.45 -4.35 -19.61
CA ASP A 593 -23.40 -3.92 -18.56
C ASP A 593 -22.77 -3.86 -17.16
N ALA A 594 -21.70 -4.60 -16.91
CA ALA A 594 -20.92 -4.49 -15.68
C ALA A 594 -20.36 -3.06 -15.42
N PHE A 595 -20.30 -2.22 -16.45
CA PHE A 595 -19.92 -0.82 -16.37
C PHE A 595 -21.12 0.13 -16.29
N THR A 596 -22.29 -0.36 -15.91
CA THR A 596 -23.44 0.45 -15.51
C THR A 596 -23.25 0.79 -14.02
N PHE A 597 -23.12 2.08 -13.70
CA PHE A 597 -22.84 2.50 -12.32
C PHE A 597 -23.41 3.90 -12.02
N VAL A 598 -23.54 4.19 -10.73
CA VAL A 598 -23.86 5.51 -10.18
C VAL A 598 -22.62 6.05 -9.48
N LEU A 599 -22.24 7.29 -9.77
CA LEU A 599 -21.18 7.97 -9.04
C LEU A 599 -21.66 8.38 -7.64
N ASP A 600 -20.77 8.23 -6.65
CA ASP A 600 -20.98 8.79 -5.31
C ASP A 600 -21.05 10.33 -5.42
N ASP A 601 -22.03 10.93 -4.75
CA ASP A 601 -22.26 12.37 -4.74
C ASP A 601 -21.43 13.13 -3.68
N GLY A 602 -20.57 12.43 -2.97
CA GLY A 602 -19.75 12.98 -1.89
C GLY A 602 -20.45 13.05 -0.52
N SER A 603 -21.76 12.78 -0.45
CA SER A 603 -22.52 12.86 0.82
C SER A 603 -22.00 11.93 1.91
N ARG A 604 -21.33 10.86 1.53
CA ARG A 604 -20.71 9.88 2.44
C ARG A 604 -19.26 10.21 2.83
N GLY A 605 -18.68 11.24 2.22
CA GLY A 605 -17.29 11.64 2.46
C GLY A 605 -16.97 12.06 3.90
N GLY A 606 -17.99 12.47 4.65
CA GLY A 606 -17.90 12.82 6.06
C GLY A 606 -18.02 11.65 7.06
N ARG A 607 -18.04 10.39 6.58
CA ARG A 607 -18.16 9.19 7.43
C ARG A 607 -17.11 8.15 7.07
N VAL A 608 -16.65 7.39 8.06
CA VAL A 608 -15.75 6.25 7.91
C VAL A 608 -16.45 4.97 8.33
N GLN A 609 -16.15 3.89 7.60
CA GLN A 609 -16.52 2.53 7.99
C GLN A 609 -15.40 1.96 8.88
N GLU A 610 -15.72 1.53 10.08
CA GLU A 610 -14.87 0.72 10.94
C GLU A 610 -15.39 -0.70 10.99
N MET A 611 -14.48 -1.68 11.10
CA MET A 611 -14.79 -3.09 11.13
C MET A 611 -14.00 -3.77 12.26
N LEU A 612 -14.67 -4.58 13.05
CA LEU A 612 -14.05 -5.49 14.02
C LEU A 612 -14.25 -6.94 13.58
N TYR A 613 -13.15 -7.69 13.47
CA TYR A 613 -13.19 -9.13 13.22
C TYR A 613 -13.21 -9.88 14.57
N ARG A 614 -14.30 -10.58 14.84
CA ARG A 614 -14.48 -11.34 16.08
C ARG A 614 -15.23 -12.64 15.80
N ASP A 615 -14.74 -13.75 16.37
CA ASP A 615 -15.37 -15.08 16.29
C ASP A 615 -15.70 -15.52 14.85
N GLY A 616 -14.80 -15.18 13.91
CA GLY A 616 -14.98 -15.51 12.49
C GLY A 616 -16.03 -14.66 11.76
N ALA A 617 -16.48 -13.54 12.34
CA ALA A 617 -17.42 -12.61 11.74
C ALA A 617 -16.91 -11.18 11.75
N CYS A 618 -17.35 -10.37 10.76
CA CYS A 618 -17.09 -8.94 10.71
C CYS A 618 -18.28 -8.15 11.25
N VAL A 619 -18.04 -7.25 12.18
CA VAL A 619 -19.02 -6.31 12.74
C VAL A 619 -18.63 -4.91 12.28
N PHE A 620 -19.58 -4.17 11.69
CA PHE A 620 -19.36 -2.85 11.11
C PHE A 620 -19.98 -1.74 11.94
N GLU A 621 -19.26 -0.61 12.00
CA GLU A 621 -19.70 0.63 12.60
C GLU A 621 -19.43 1.78 11.62
N TRP A 622 -20.38 2.68 11.43
CA TRP A 622 -20.24 3.89 10.64
C TRP A 622 -20.25 5.11 11.56
N ARG A 623 -19.09 5.79 11.65
CA ARG A 623 -18.99 7.01 12.45
C ARG A 623 -18.64 8.23 11.59
N PRO A 624 -18.91 9.46 12.08
CA PRO A 624 -18.38 10.66 11.47
C PRO A 624 -16.84 10.64 11.44
N VAL A 625 -16.24 11.29 10.44
CA VAL A 625 -14.82 11.64 10.49
C VAL A 625 -14.57 12.57 11.67
N ARG A 626 -13.42 12.45 12.33
CA ARG A 626 -12.98 13.46 13.30
C ARG A 626 -12.62 14.73 12.50
N PRO A 627 -13.08 15.91 12.93
CA PRO A 627 -12.77 17.18 12.24
C PRO A 627 -11.26 17.52 12.38
N ILE A 628 -10.77 18.43 11.55
CA ILE A 628 -9.47 19.04 11.81
C ILE A 628 -9.57 19.84 13.11
N PRO A 629 -8.71 19.53 14.11
CA PRO A 629 -8.78 20.20 15.41
C PRO A 629 -8.63 21.74 15.30
N LYS A 630 -9.33 22.44 16.16
CA LYS A 630 -9.16 23.87 16.39
C LYS A 630 -8.40 24.03 17.70
N ASP A 631 -7.11 23.82 17.66
CA ASP A 631 -6.27 23.93 18.84
C ASP A 631 -5.95 25.39 19.14
N ASP A 632 -5.64 25.65 20.41
CA ASP A 632 -5.12 26.93 20.86
C ASP A 632 -3.74 27.16 20.22
N ASP A 633 -3.58 28.24 19.48
CA ASP A 633 -2.33 28.67 18.84
C ASP A 633 -1.66 29.84 19.58
N PHE A 634 -2.23 30.22 20.73
CA PHE A 634 -1.63 31.24 21.58
C PHE A 634 -0.38 30.71 22.28
N PHE A 635 0.75 31.28 21.95
CA PHE A 635 2.08 30.76 22.31
C PHE A 635 2.25 30.42 23.78
N GLU A 636 1.77 31.28 24.70
CA GLU A 636 1.92 31.11 26.16
C GLU A 636 1.17 29.88 26.67
N ASN A 637 0.01 29.57 26.09
CA ASN A 637 -0.75 28.35 26.43
C ASN A 637 -0.06 27.10 25.92
N VAL A 638 0.35 27.12 24.65
CA VAL A 638 1.08 26.02 24.02
C VAL A 638 2.41 25.76 24.75
N TRP A 639 3.12 26.85 25.12
CA TRP A 639 4.39 26.73 25.84
C TRP A 639 4.21 26.20 27.27
N ARG A 640 3.13 26.59 27.96
CA ARG A 640 2.79 26.04 29.30
C ARG A 640 2.55 24.54 29.20
N GLU A 641 1.69 24.10 28.26
CA GLU A 641 1.38 22.70 28.06
C GLU A 641 2.64 21.89 27.68
N TYR A 642 3.48 22.44 26.79
CA TYR A 642 4.77 21.81 26.44
C TYR A 642 5.66 21.57 27.65
N ARG A 643 5.77 22.53 28.57
CA ARG A 643 6.58 22.37 29.78
C ARG A 643 6.01 21.33 30.74
N GLU A 644 4.70 21.17 30.78
CA GLU A 644 4.01 20.22 31.67
C GLU A 644 3.96 18.80 31.10
N THR A 645 3.74 18.63 29.81
CA THR A 645 3.42 17.36 29.20
C THR A 645 4.36 16.96 28.06
N GLY A 646 5.19 17.88 27.55
CA GLY A 646 5.97 17.70 26.33
C GLY A 646 5.08 17.64 25.06
N ASN A 647 3.81 18.07 25.16
CA ASN A 647 2.76 17.93 24.12
C ASN A 647 2.56 16.48 23.67
N VAL A 648 2.72 15.53 24.59
CA VAL A 648 2.40 14.12 24.40
C VAL A 648 1.33 13.73 25.40
N GLY A 649 0.08 13.73 24.96
CA GLY A 649 -1.07 13.46 25.79
C GLY A 649 -2.06 12.52 25.15
#